data_59af54d6dadf656bc2792ef2a8eba69b
#
_entry.id   59af54d6dadf656bc2792ef2a8eba69b
#
_cell.length_a   1.000
_cell.length_b   1.000
_cell.length_c   1.000
_cell.angle_alpha   90.00
_cell.angle_beta   90.00
_cell.angle_gamma   90.00
#
_symmetry.space_group_name_H-M   'P 1'
#
loop_
_entity.id
_entity.type
_entity.pdbx_description
1 polymer ?
#
loop_
_entity_poly.entity_id
_entity_poly.type
_entity_poly.pdbx_seq_one_letter_code
_entity_poly.pdbx_strand_id
1 'polypeptide(L)'
;MPQHPSPLARSIRHAALALSLAGSLLTSATISAAPIGYDIPAGSLAATLSRFAAASGVTISFGSEETAGLHSNGLQGEYEVEQGFTQLLQGSGLQIQRAADKRYVLVRRSQGAALELDETTVIGTQSGDTTEGTGSYTTGSTSTATGLNLSMRETPQAISVVTRQQIEDQNLTDIAQVLEQTPGVVVDSMGPAGSDANNIYVRGTEIGNIQVDGVNRTDSYGFRDDLADMAIYDRVEVVRGATGLMSGTGDPSATVNLIRKKPTLETQRKLTVQAGSWDGYRTELDVSGKLSESGHVRGRFVAAKTDSKSHVDRQELEKQVAYGVLEWDISDATMLTVGAEYQDMDNDGAGNHGIPMYYTDGSHFKPSRSFNSGSDWSYHKRKNKTLFTTLEHALGNGWQVKFNAEHSRRSYDDAFATAASGTVNPDGSGISTWTGRWAGEPRQTSFDLSASGPFELFARTHELHLGASHAKSYYRSYGYPLWTFQSIDNIHTWDGSLTVPDAIHTRSTEDALDEIQTGLVAAARWSLSDSVSLITGARVIDWQRDKSSRNLTTGIVRPTKEQENGIVTPYLGLIYDLNENWSAYASYTTIFKPQDRQRFDGTYLEPKEGENYELGLKSEFWDKRLTAGLSVFEIRQDNLPVADPDNPGYSIPESGTKTRGFEMEMAGEILPDWQVAASYAYAVIENSDDERLLTEVPRDTFKLFTSYRLQSMPKLKVGGGVRWQGAEYYKGAGPNGETFHQSAYSVTDLMAQYAFTPETSVSLNLNNVLDETYYSAIGSRGWYGTPRSFTATLAHAF
;
A
#
# COMPACT_ATOMS: atom_id res chain seq x y z
N MET A 1 1.40 -0.56 -48.69
CA MET A 1 1.76 -1.11 -47.39
C MET A 1 0.75 -0.57 -46.40
N PRO A 2 -0.08 -1.41 -45.72
CA PRO A 2 -1.01 -0.90 -44.73
C PRO A 2 -0.23 -0.52 -43.47
N GLN A 3 -0.39 0.74 -43.04
CA GLN A 3 0.19 1.26 -41.81
C GLN A 3 -0.42 0.49 -40.63
N HIS A 4 0.42 -0.19 -39.87
CA HIS A 4 -0.01 -0.75 -38.59
C HIS A 4 -0.34 0.39 -37.61
N PRO A 5 -1.48 0.35 -36.92
CA PRO A 5 -1.81 1.37 -35.92
C PRO A 5 -0.79 1.30 -34.78
N SER A 6 -0.43 2.49 -34.26
CA SER A 6 0.52 2.61 -33.15
C SER A 6 0.07 1.82 -31.90
N PRO A 7 1.01 1.40 -31.04
CA PRO A 7 0.67 0.68 -29.79
C PRO A 7 -0.37 1.39 -28.94
N LEU A 8 -0.33 2.72 -28.89
CA LEU A 8 -1.30 3.57 -28.18
C LEU A 8 -2.73 3.40 -28.71
N ALA A 9 -2.90 3.27 -30.05
CA ALA A 9 -4.22 3.10 -30.67
C ALA A 9 -4.82 1.71 -30.39
N ARG A 10 -4.00 0.69 -30.18
CA ARG A 10 -4.46 -0.66 -29.74
C ARG A 10 -4.87 -0.65 -28.26
N SER A 11 -4.07 0.01 -27.40
CA SER A 11 -4.37 0.13 -25.98
C SER A 11 -5.66 0.92 -25.71
N ILE A 12 -5.91 1.99 -26.46
CA ILE A 12 -7.15 2.77 -26.39
C ILE A 12 -8.39 1.93 -26.81
N ARG A 13 -8.23 1.03 -27.77
CA ARG A 13 -9.33 0.11 -28.17
C ARG A 13 -9.67 -0.91 -27.07
N HIS A 14 -8.70 -1.43 -26.36
CA HIS A 14 -8.95 -2.34 -25.22
C HIS A 14 -9.56 -1.58 -24.03
N ALA A 15 -9.12 -0.34 -23.78
CA ALA A 15 -9.71 0.54 -22.76
C ALA A 15 -11.17 0.89 -23.06
N ALA A 16 -11.49 1.17 -24.34
CA ALA A 16 -12.87 1.44 -24.77
C ALA A 16 -13.79 0.22 -24.64
N LEU A 17 -13.26 -0.99 -24.82
CA LEU A 17 -14.03 -2.22 -24.61
C LEU A 17 -14.30 -2.48 -23.11
N ALA A 18 -13.33 -2.18 -22.24
CA ALA A 18 -13.50 -2.30 -20.79
C ALA A 18 -14.51 -1.26 -20.25
N LEU A 19 -14.48 -0.04 -20.77
CA LEU A 19 -15.48 0.99 -20.44
C LEU A 19 -16.88 0.64 -20.92
N SER A 20 -17.03 -0.02 -22.07
CA SER A 20 -18.34 -0.44 -22.57
C SER A 20 -18.95 -1.59 -21.75
N LEU A 21 -18.11 -2.47 -21.15
CA LEU A 21 -18.59 -3.49 -20.21
C LEU A 21 -18.96 -2.88 -18.84
N ALA A 22 -18.21 -1.90 -18.36
CA ALA A 22 -18.53 -1.19 -17.10
C ALA A 22 -19.78 -0.30 -17.26
N GLY A 23 -19.95 0.34 -18.42
CA GLY A 23 -21.12 1.18 -18.71
C GLY A 23 -22.43 0.42 -18.88
N SER A 24 -22.40 -0.82 -19.31
CA SER A 24 -23.59 -1.67 -19.44
C SER A 24 -24.10 -2.28 -18.12
N LEU A 25 -23.29 -2.20 -17.06
CA LEU A 25 -23.69 -2.63 -15.70
C LEU A 25 -24.27 -1.51 -14.84
N LEU A 26 -24.20 -0.24 -15.30
CA LEU A 26 -24.61 0.93 -14.53
C LEU A 26 -26.01 1.48 -14.91
N THR A 27 -26.79 0.79 -15.71
CA THR A 27 -28.23 1.11 -15.81
C THR A 27 -28.95 0.49 -14.61
N SER A 28 -28.71 1.06 -13.44
CA SER A 28 -29.50 0.79 -12.23
C SER A 28 -30.91 1.32 -12.45
N ALA A 29 -31.86 0.42 -12.62
CA ALA A 29 -33.24 0.76 -12.37
C ALA A 29 -33.33 1.25 -10.91
N THR A 30 -33.60 2.50 -10.69
CA THR A 30 -34.12 2.99 -9.42
C THR A 30 -35.43 2.20 -9.17
N ILE A 31 -35.35 1.23 -8.26
CA ILE A 31 -36.55 0.63 -7.68
C ILE A 31 -37.12 1.71 -6.76
N SER A 32 -37.89 2.62 -7.33
CA SER A 32 -38.80 3.46 -6.57
C SER A 32 -39.86 2.51 -5.98
N ALA A 33 -40.01 2.52 -4.68
CA ALA A 33 -41.07 1.77 -4.02
C ALA A 33 -42.39 2.32 -4.58
N ALA A 34 -43.27 1.42 -5.04
CA ALA A 34 -44.56 1.84 -5.61
C ALA A 34 -45.31 2.69 -4.55
N PRO A 35 -45.91 3.85 -4.95
CA PRO A 35 -46.67 4.68 -4.02
C PRO A 35 -47.82 3.85 -3.41
N ILE A 36 -48.00 3.99 -2.14
CA ILE A 36 -49.04 3.30 -1.36
C ILE A 36 -50.15 4.31 -1.05
N GLY A 37 -51.38 3.89 -1.16
CA GLY A 37 -52.53 4.71 -0.80
C GLY A 37 -52.71 4.80 0.73
N TYR A 38 -52.77 6.03 1.25
CA TYR A 38 -52.95 6.30 2.67
C TYR A 38 -54.23 7.10 2.91
N ASP A 39 -54.91 6.83 4.03
CA ASP A 39 -56.03 7.59 4.58
C ASP A 39 -55.78 7.77 6.08
N ILE A 40 -54.96 8.76 6.43
CA ILE A 40 -54.58 9.08 7.80
C ILE A 40 -55.32 10.36 8.22
N PRO A 41 -56.25 10.28 9.18
CA PRO A 41 -56.99 11.45 9.58
C PRO A 41 -56.13 12.48 10.32
N ALA A 42 -56.57 13.75 10.25
CA ALA A 42 -55.97 14.83 11.01
C ALA A 42 -56.01 14.56 12.52
N GLY A 43 -54.96 15.01 13.22
CA GLY A 43 -54.86 14.76 14.68
C GLY A 43 -53.55 15.25 15.29
N SER A 44 -53.30 14.83 16.54
CA SER A 44 -51.99 15.12 17.16
C SER A 44 -50.87 14.53 16.31
N LEU A 45 -49.77 15.27 16.17
CA LEU A 45 -48.65 14.87 15.30
C LEU A 45 -48.10 13.48 15.66
N ALA A 46 -47.97 13.21 16.96
CA ALA A 46 -47.53 11.89 17.47
C ALA A 46 -48.42 10.74 17.00
N ALA A 47 -49.75 10.93 17.09
CA ALA A 47 -50.70 9.89 16.72
C ALA A 47 -50.75 9.69 15.19
N THR A 48 -50.61 10.77 14.42
CA THR A 48 -50.63 10.74 12.96
C THR A 48 -49.35 10.08 12.42
N LEU A 49 -48.20 10.42 12.95
CA LEU A 49 -46.90 9.77 12.60
C LEU A 49 -46.89 8.29 12.93
N SER A 50 -47.39 7.91 14.11
CA SER A 50 -47.49 6.50 14.53
C SER A 50 -48.39 5.68 13.61
N ARG A 51 -49.56 6.23 13.23
CA ARG A 51 -50.50 5.58 12.27
C ARG A 51 -49.90 5.43 10.89
N PHE A 52 -49.20 6.48 10.41
CA PHE A 52 -48.54 6.45 9.12
C PHE A 52 -47.37 5.43 9.10
N ALA A 53 -46.54 5.39 10.14
CA ALA A 53 -45.46 4.43 10.26
C ALA A 53 -46.01 2.98 10.29
N ALA A 54 -47.10 2.73 11.02
CA ALA A 54 -47.74 1.41 11.04
C ALA A 54 -48.30 1.03 9.67
N ALA A 55 -48.93 1.95 8.98
CA ALA A 55 -49.49 1.74 7.62
C ALA A 55 -48.40 1.53 6.56
N SER A 56 -47.27 2.17 6.71
CA SER A 56 -46.09 2.08 5.78
C SER A 56 -45.15 0.92 6.09
N GLY A 57 -45.32 0.21 7.22
CA GLY A 57 -44.43 -0.87 7.63
C GLY A 57 -43.04 -0.39 8.03
N VAL A 58 -42.90 0.86 8.52
CA VAL A 58 -41.64 1.46 8.96
C VAL A 58 -41.68 1.76 10.45
N THR A 59 -40.51 1.95 11.05
CA THR A 59 -40.39 2.36 12.46
C THR A 59 -39.97 3.82 12.52
N ILE A 60 -40.67 4.64 13.30
CA ILE A 60 -40.25 6.01 13.61
C ILE A 60 -39.99 6.14 15.11
N SER A 61 -38.89 6.80 15.47
CA SER A 61 -38.52 7.12 16.85
C SER A 61 -38.56 8.63 17.05
N PHE A 62 -39.29 9.08 18.09
CA PHE A 62 -39.33 10.49 18.49
C PHE A 62 -39.62 10.62 19.97
N GLY A 63 -39.13 11.71 20.59
CA GLY A 63 -39.45 12.03 21.98
C GLY A 63 -40.87 12.60 22.09
N SER A 64 -41.56 12.27 23.20
CA SER A 64 -42.89 12.82 23.49
C SER A 64 -42.91 14.34 23.62
N GLU A 65 -41.79 14.93 24.04
CA GLU A 65 -41.61 16.39 24.15
C GLU A 65 -41.46 17.07 22.77
N GLU A 66 -40.95 16.36 21.76
CA GLU A 66 -40.73 16.91 20.40
C GLU A 66 -42.03 17.12 19.64
N THR A 67 -43.05 16.30 19.92
CA THR A 67 -44.35 16.33 19.25
C THR A 67 -45.48 16.93 20.11
N ALA A 68 -45.16 17.32 21.39
CA ALA A 68 -46.15 17.87 22.31
C ALA A 68 -46.80 19.17 21.78
N GLY A 69 -48.09 19.19 21.70
CA GLY A 69 -48.87 20.32 21.25
C GLY A 69 -48.91 20.56 19.72
N LEU A 70 -48.22 19.72 18.94
CA LEU A 70 -48.18 19.81 17.48
C LEU A 70 -49.33 18.97 16.85
N HIS A 71 -49.90 19.49 15.75
CA HIS A 71 -51.00 18.85 15.01
C HIS A 71 -50.59 18.66 13.56
N SER A 72 -51.08 17.58 12.95
CA SER A 72 -50.93 17.28 11.53
C SER A 72 -52.30 17.31 10.85
N ASN A 73 -52.36 17.81 9.62
CA ASN A 73 -53.55 17.83 8.79
C ASN A 73 -53.98 16.45 8.28
N GLY A 74 -53.24 15.39 8.63
CA GLY A 74 -53.45 14.06 8.10
C GLY A 74 -52.85 13.88 6.70
N LEU A 75 -53.10 12.71 6.10
CA LEU A 75 -52.57 12.37 4.76
C LEU A 75 -53.59 11.54 4.02
N GLN A 76 -54.03 12.01 2.82
CA GLN A 76 -54.95 11.27 1.96
C GLN A 76 -54.40 11.24 0.52
N GLY A 77 -54.28 10.07 -0.05
CA GLY A 77 -53.74 9.86 -1.41
C GLY A 77 -52.61 8.83 -1.47
N GLU A 78 -51.99 8.72 -2.64
CA GLU A 78 -50.86 7.83 -2.89
C GLU A 78 -49.55 8.58 -2.70
N TYR A 79 -48.67 8.05 -1.78
CA TYR A 79 -47.40 8.65 -1.48
C TYR A 79 -46.31 7.58 -1.29
N GLU A 80 -45.09 7.94 -1.60
CA GLU A 80 -43.91 7.24 -1.09
C GLU A 80 -43.70 7.54 0.40
N VAL A 81 -43.04 6.66 1.15
CA VAL A 81 -42.90 6.78 2.62
C VAL A 81 -42.29 8.12 3.04
N GLU A 82 -41.25 8.59 2.36
CA GLU A 82 -40.56 9.83 2.72
C GLU A 82 -41.39 11.08 2.35
N GLN A 83 -42.12 11.01 1.23
CA GLN A 83 -43.06 12.04 0.85
C GLN A 83 -44.24 12.14 1.82
N GLY A 84 -44.77 11.01 2.27
CA GLY A 84 -45.82 10.96 3.27
C GLY A 84 -45.42 11.57 4.60
N PHE A 85 -44.22 11.28 5.09
CA PHE A 85 -43.67 11.94 6.28
C PHE A 85 -43.51 13.44 6.06
N THR A 86 -43.00 13.86 4.92
CA THR A 86 -42.79 15.28 4.62
C THR A 86 -44.12 16.04 4.66
N GLN A 87 -45.20 15.46 4.13
CA GLN A 87 -46.53 16.07 4.17
C GLN A 87 -47.11 16.14 5.58
N LEU A 88 -46.97 15.05 6.36
CA LEU A 88 -47.45 15.01 7.76
C LEU A 88 -46.73 16.00 8.68
N LEU A 89 -45.49 16.31 8.37
CA LEU A 89 -44.61 17.24 9.13
C LEU A 89 -44.74 18.70 8.66
N GLN A 90 -45.51 18.96 7.63
CA GLN A 90 -45.64 20.31 7.10
C GLN A 90 -46.15 21.31 8.14
N GLY A 91 -45.42 22.39 8.39
CA GLY A 91 -45.75 23.42 9.39
C GLY A 91 -45.35 23.08 10.82
N SER A 92 -44.81 21.87 11.12
CA SER A 92 -44.39 21.47 12.45
C SER A 92 -42.99 21.96 12.86
N GLY A 93 -42.17 22.41 11.91
CA GLY A 93 -40.76 22.76 12.14
C GLY A 93 -39.87 21.51 12.35
N LEU A 94 -40.41 20.33 12.06
CA LEU A 94 -39.69 19.04 12.20
C LEU A 94 -39.46 18.43 10.81
N GLN A 95 -38.46 17.54 10.73
CA GLN A 95 -38.17 16.73 9.54
C GLN A 95 -37.76 15.31 9.97
N ILE A 96 -37.86 14.37 9.06
CA ILE A 96 -37.35 13.02 9.32
C ILE A 96 -35.92 12.88 8.81
N GLN A 97 -35.17 12.02 9.51
CA GLN A 97 -33.87 11.53 9.08
C GLN A 97 -33.93 9.99 9.08
N ARG A 98 -33.51 9.37 8.00
CA ARG A 98 -33.42 7.91 7.90
C ARG A 98 -32.19 7.44 8.68
N ALA A 99 -32.39 6.59 9.69
CA ALA A 99 -31.31 6.12 10.57
C ALA A 99 -30.76 4.74 10.18
N ALA A 100 -31.61 3.86 9.62
CA ALA A 100 -31.26 2.53 9.10
C ALA A 100 -32.44 2.00 8.28
N ASP A 101 -32.31 0.79 7.70
CA ASP A 101 -33.37 0.15 6.93
C ASP A 101 -34.72 0.22 7.64
N LYS A 102 -35.67 0.93 7.01
CA LYS A 102 -37.05 1.16 7.51
C LYS A 102 -37.14 1.82 8.90
N ARG A 103 -36.06 2.43 9.41
CA ARG A 103 -36.09 3.22 10.65
C ARG A 103 -35.87 4.69 10.38
N TYR A 104 -36.71 5.52 10.97
CA TYR A 104 -36.69 6.98 10.84
C TYR A 104 -36.64 7.62 12.22
N VAL A 105 -35.96 8.77 12.32
CA VAL A 105 -35.84 9.59 13.53
C VAL A 105 -36.40 10.98 13.21
N LEU A 106 -37.16 11.54 14.14
CA LEU A 106 -37.66 12.91 14.01
C LEU A 106 -36.60 13.88 14.50
N VAL A 107 -36.33 14.92 13.73
CA VAL A 107 -35.37 15.97 14.07
C VAL A 107 -35.95 17.35 13.80
N ARG A 108 -35.54 18.39 14.55
CA ARG A 108 -35.99 19.76 14.29
C ARG A 108 -35.38 20.30 13.01
N ARG A 109 -36.21 20.99 12.21
CA ARG A 109 -35.75 21.70 11.02
C ARG A 109 -35.06 22.98 11.45
N SER A 110 -33.75 23.12 11.24
CA SER A 110 -33.02 24.36 11.46
C SER A 110 -33.47 25.39 10.41
N GLN A 111 -34.23 26.43 10.82
CA GLN A 111 -34.41 27.62 9.97
C GLN A 111 -33.12 28.43 10.09
N GLY A 112 -32.47 28.61 8.93
CA GLY A 112 -31.29 29.39 8.66
C GLY A 112 -30.94 30.53 9.66
N ALA A 113 -30.25 30.19 10.70
CA ALA A 113 -29.16 30.91 11.32
C ALA A 113 -28.16 29.82 11.62
N ALA A 114 -26.91 29.99 11.17
CA ALA A 114 -25.83 29.19 11.64
C ALA A 114 -25.88 29.22 13.16
N LEU A 115 -26.30 28.14 13.84
CA LEU A 115 -25.88 27.93 15.19
C LEU A 115 -24.37 27.74 15.05
N GLU A 116 -23.61 28.79 15.46
CA GLU A 116 -22.30 28.58 16.01
C GLU A 116 -22.53 27.67 17.23
N LEU A 117 -22.45 26.37 17.01
CA LEU A 117 -22.02 25.46 18.05
C LEU A 117 -20.63 25.98 18.39
N ASP A 118 -20.39 26.34 19.64
CA ASP A 118 -19.03 26.43 20.16
C ASP A 118 -18.30 25.24 19.62
N GLU A 119 -17.22 25.47 18.86
CA GLU A 119 -16.40 24.41 18.30
C GLU A 119 -15.89 23.54 19.44
N THR A 120 -16.66 22.52 19.77
CA THR A 120 -16.11 21.40 20.53
C THR A 120 -15.23 20.67 19.54
N THR A 121 -13.98 21.09 19.45
CA THR A 121 -12.96 20.39 18.69
C THR A 121 -12.73 19.08 19.42
N VAL A 122 -13.50 18.06 19.07
CA VAL A 122 -13.23 16.69 19.48
C VAL A 122 -12.01 16.29 18.66
N ILE A 123 -10.84 16.15 19.32
CA ILE A 123 -9.79 15.30 18.81
C ILE A 123 -10.31 13.88 18.99
N GLY A 124 -11.28 13.51 18.19
CA GLY A 124 -11.76 12.18 17.98
C GLY A 124 -11.37 11.81 16.56
N THR A 125 -11.05 10.56 16.33
CA THR A 125 -10.82 9.96 15.01
C THR A 125 -11.74 10.62 13.98
N GLN A 126 -11.16 11.44 13.08
CA GLN A 126 -11.92 11.99 11.96
C GLN A 126 -12.46 10.80 11.16
N SER A 127 -13.68 10.89 10.67
CA SER A 127 -14.24 9.87 9.79
C SER A 127 -13.29 9.67 8.61
N GLY A 128 -12.65 8.48 8.54
CA GLY A 128 -11.62 8.16 7.55
C GLY A 128 -10.21 7.89 8.13
N ASP A 129 -9.97 8.13 9.41
CA ASP A 129 -8.67 7.88 10.06
C ASP A 129 -8.34 6.38 10.23
N THR A 130 -9.32 5.49 10.19
CA THR A 130 -9.14 4.04 10.26
C THR A 130 -10.04 3.33 9.27
N THR A 131 -9.57 2.22 8.73
CA THR A 131 -10.35 1.32 7.86
C THR A 131 -10.81 0.07 8.60
N GLU A 132 -10.24 -0.19 9.79
CA GLU A 132 -10.63 -1.32 10.64
C GLU A 132 -12.10 -1.19 11.06
N GLY A 133 -12.86 -2.29 10.96
CA GLY A 133 -14.27 -2.34 11.35
C GLY A 133 -15.25 -1.69 10.37
N THR A 134 -14.78 -1.04 9.29
CA THR A 134 -15.66 -0.42 8.30
C THR A 134 -16.31 -1.42 7.34
N GLY A 135 -15.73 -2.60 7.18
CA GLY A 135 -16.17 -3.59 6.19
C GLY A 135 -15.92 -3.17 4.74
N SER A 136 -15.25 -2.05 4.51
CA SER A 136 -15.08 -1.43 3.18
C SER A 136 -13.71 -1.70 2.57
N TYR A 137 -13.64 -1.73 1.23
CA TYR A 137 -12.40 -1.78 0.45
C TYR A 137 -11.91 -0.39 0.04
N THR A 138 -12.53 0.67 0.53
CA THR A 138 -12.10 2.06 0.30
C THR A 138 -12.01 2.84 1.61
N THR A 139 -11.38 4.01 1.56
CA THR A 139 -11.23 4.94 2.70
C THR A 139 -11.87 6.28 2.39
N GLY A 140 -12.23 7.03 3.43
CA GLY A 140 -12.83 8.36 3.29
C GLY A 140 -11.83 9.44 2.87
N SER A 141 -10.56 9.34 3.31
CA SER A 141 -9.53 10.34 3.04
C SER A 141 -8.11 9.81 3.25
N THR A 142 -7.12 10.56 2.78
CA THR A 142 -5.69 10.31 2.93
C THR A 142 -4.91 11.62 2.93
N SER A 143 -3.77 11.65 3.62
CA SER A 143 -2.84 12.79 3.61
C SER A 143 -1.49 12.46 2.97
N THR A 144 -1.28 11.22 2.53
CA THR A 144 0.04 10.71 2.07
C THR A 144 0.59 11.47 0.86
N ALA A 145 -0.26 11.96 -0.04
CA ALA A 145 0.19 12.65 -1.26
C ALA A 145 0.63 14.11 -1.02
N THR A 146 -0.04 14.85 -0.13
CA THR A 146 0.11 16.31 -0.02
C THR A 146 0.25 16.85 1.40
N GLY A 147 0.10 16.00 2.43
CA GLY A 147 -0.02 16.42 3.82
C GLY A 147 -1.40 17.01 4.20
N LEU A 148 -2.22 17.38 3.22
CA LEU A 148 -3.60 17.78 3.40
C LEU A 148 -4.50 16.55 3.48
N ASN A 149 -5.48 16.54 4.37
CA ASN A 149 -6.43 15.42 4.51
C ASN A 149 -7.52 15.52 3.43
N LEU A 150 -7.28 14.89 2.29
CA LEU A 150 -8.14 14.97 1.10
C LEU A 150 -8.86 13.65 0.87
N SER A 151 -10.06 13.70 0.30
CA SER A 151 -10.72 12.50 -0.21
C SER A 151 -9.95 11.90 -1.39
N MET A 152 -10.25 10.66 -1.75
CA MET A 152 -9.64 10.01 -2.91
C MET A 152 -9.88 10.82 -4.19
N ARG A 153 -11.07 11.40 -4.34
CA ARG A 153 -11.47 12.24 -5.48
C ARG A 153 -10.74 13.58 -5.51
N GLU A 154 -10.51 14.18 -4.35
CA GLU A 154 -9.85 15.49 -4.22
C GLU A 154 -8.32 15.43 -4.29
N THR A 155 -7.73 14.23 -4.35
CA THR A 155 -6.27 14.06 -4.46
C THR A 155 -5.88 14.01 -5.94
N PRO A 156 -5.16 15.03 -6.50
CA PRO A 156 -4.83 15.08 -7.93
C PRO A 156 -3.59 14.24 -8.26
N GLN A 157 -3.59 12.99 -7.84
CA GLN A 157 -2.54 12.00 -8.09
C GLN A 157 -3.14 10.60 -7.95
N ALA A 158 -2.65 9.63 -8.71
CA ALA A 158 -3.09 8.25 -8.56
C ALA A 158 -2.68 7.72 -7.18
N ILE A 159 -3.67 7.29 -6.40
CA ILE A 159 -3.50 6.74 -5.06
C ILE A 159 -4.42 5.54 -4.87
N SER A 160 -3.88 4.47 -4.29
CA SER A 160 -4.64 3.27 -3.93
C SER A 160 -4.51 3.02 -2.44
N VAL A 161 -5.56 2.46 -1.85
CA VAL A 161 -5.58 2.07 -0.44
C VAL A 161 -6.03 0.61 -0.35
N VAL A 162 -5.19 -0.22 0.25
CA VAL A 162 -5.55 -1.59 0.63
C VAL A 162 -5.98 -1.56 2.09
N THR A 163 -7.28 -1.71 2.33
CA THR A 163 -7.90 -1.54 3.64
C THR A 163 -7.73 -2.77 4.53
N ARG A 164 -7.99 -2.63 5.83
CA ARG A 164 -7.97 -3.74 6.78
C ARG A 164 -8.91 -4.87 6.36
N GLN A 165 -10.11 -4.53 5.87
CA GLN A 165 -11.06 -5.54 5.42
C GLN A 165 -10.54 -6.33 4.22
N GLN A 166 -9.90 -5.69 3.26
CA GLN A 166 -9.30 -6.36 2.11
C GLN A 166 -8.12 -7.26 2.53
N ILE A 167 -7.28 -6.78 3.45
CA ILE A 167 -6.16 -7.56 4.04
C ILE A 167 -6.69 -8.83 4.72
N GLU A 168 -7.78 -8.73 5.50
CA GLU A 168 -8.37 -9.88 6.20
C GLU A 168 -9.06 -10.85 5.24
N ASP A 169 -9.83 -10.36 4.27
CA ASP A 169 -10.55 -11.21 3.32
C ASP A 169 -9.60 -12.03 2.44
N GLN A 170 -8.50 -11.45 2.01
CA GLN A 170 -7.48 -12.11 1.20
C GLN A 170 -6.41 -12.83 2.04
N ASN A 171 -6.46 -12.71 3.37
CA ASN A 171 -5.45 -13.27 4.29
C ASN A 171 -4.02 -12.82 3.95
N LEU A 172 -3.83 -11.52 3.72
CA LEU A 172 -2.53 -10.92 3.41
C LEU A 172 -1.76 -10.70 4.71
N THR A 173 -0.65 -11.40 4.91
CA THR A 173 0.10 -11.38 6.17
C THR A 173 1.36 -10.55 6.14
N ASP A 174 1.85 -10.18 4.96
CA ASP A 174 3.03 -9.36 4.76
C ASP A 174 2.82 -8.28 3.69
N ILE A 175 3.74 -7.31 3.64
CA ILE A 175 3.65 -6.17 2.73
C ILE A 175 3.78 -6.57 1.26
N ALA A 176 4.58 -7.57 0.92
CA ALA A 176 4.76 -7.99 -0.47
C ALA A 176 3.45 -8.54 -1.03
N GLN A 177 2.71 -9.34 -0.25
CA GLN A 177 1.38 -9.83 -0.62
C GLN A 177 0.38 -8.68 -0.81
N VAL A 178 0.40 -7.64 0.04
CA VAL A 178 -0.45 -6.46 -0.12
C VAL A 178 -0.12 -5.70 -1.40
N LEU A 179 1.16 -5.49 -1.67
CA LEU A 179 1.62 -4.80 -2.86
C LEU A 179 1.32 -5.59 -4.13
N GLU A 180 1.37 -6.92 -4.07
CA GLU A 180 0.96 -7.78 -5.18
C GLU A 180 -0.53 -7.61 -5.55
N GLN A 181 -1.38 -7.17 -4.62
CA GLN A 181 -2.79 -6.85 -4.87
C GLN A 181 -3.01 -5.39 -5.30
N THR A 182 -1.99 -4.54 -5.16
CA THR A 182 -2.12 -3.09 -5.42
C THR A 182 -2.09 -2.79 -6.93
N PRO A 183 -2.92 -1.87 -7.44
CA PRO A 183 -2.94 -1.47 -8.85
C PRO A 183 -1.57 -1.05 -9.39
N GLY A 184 -1.16 -1.58 -10.55
CA GLY A 184 0.07 -1.20 -11.24
C GLY A 184 1.38 -1.58 -10.54
N VAL A 185 1.30 -2.35 -9.44
CA VAL A 185 2.48 -2.87 -8.74
C VAL A 185 2.83 -4.25 -9.26
N VAL A 186 4.11 -4.51 -9.52
CA VAL A 186 4.67 -5.82 -9.87
C VAL A 186 5.69 -6.19 -8.81
N VAL A 187 5.51 -7.35 -8.19
CA VAL A 187 6.45 -7.92 -7.22
C VAL A 187 7.28 -8.98 -7.94
N ASP A 188 8.55 -8.71 -8.07
CA ASP A 188 9.55 -9.56 -8.71
C ASP A 188 10.40 -10.22 -7.62
N SER A 189 10.13 -11.49 -7.33
CA SER A 189 10.77 -12.22 -6.23
C SER A 189 11.76 -13.25 -6.78
N MET A 190 13.05 -13.05 -6.55
CA MET A 190 14.14 -13.99 -6.86
C MET A 190 14.72 -14.67 -5.63
N GLY A 191 14.00 -14.66 -4.52
CA GLY A 191 14.45 -15.26 -3.27
C GLY A 191 13.33 -15.33 -2.25
N PRO A 192 13.63 -15.78 -1.03
CA PRO A 192 12.67 -15.84 0.06
C PRO A 192 12.25 -14.44 0.53
N ALA A 193 11.25 -14.37 1.40
CA ALA A 193 10.89 -13.14 2.08
C ALA A 193 12.11 -12.52 2.77
N GLY A 194 12.31 -11.20 2.60
CA GLY A 194 13.47 -10.47 3.13
C GLY A 194 14.77 -10.63 2.34
N SER A 195 14.75 -11.30 1.19
CA SER A 195 15.91 -11.35 0.28
C SER A 195 16.16 -9.99 -0.38
N ASP A 196 17.42 -9.64 -0.54
CA ASP A 196 17.87 -8.48 -1.31
C ASP A 196 17.67 -8.64 -2.84
N ALA A 197 17.33 -9.86 -3.28
CA ALA A 197 17.02 -10.15 -4.68
C ALA A 197 15.54 -9.96 -5.04
N ASN A 198 14.70 -9.54 -4.10
CA ASN A 198 13.30 -9.22 -4.36
C ASN A 198 13.16 -7.75 -4.75
N ASN A 199 12.47 -7.45 -5.83
CA ASN A 199 12.23 -6.11 -6.33
C ASN A 199 10.72 -5.83 -6.45
N ILE A 200 10.33 -4.58 -6.27
CA ILE A 200 8.95 -4.15 -6.41
C ILE A 200 8.95 -2.97 -7.38
N TYR A 201 8.21 -3.12 -8.47
CA TYR A 201 8.14 -2.12 -9.53
C TYR A 201 6.77 -1.46 -9.56
N VAL A 202 6.76 -0.16 -9.79
CA VAL A 202 5.57 0.63 -10.10
C VAL A 202 5.89 1.52 -11.29
N ARG A 203 5.03 1.49 -12.30
CA ARG A 203 5.24 2.27 -13.53
C ARG A 203 6.61 2.03 -14.16
N GLY A 204 7.11 0.78 -14.12
CA GLY A 204 8.41 0.40 -14.70
C GLY A 204 9.63 0.88 -13.91
N THR A 205 9.48 1.42 -12.70
CA THR A 205 10.58 1.85 -11.84
C THR A 205 10.45 1.21 -10.47
N GLU A 206 11.58 0.83 -9.90
CA GLU A 206 11.62 0.20 -8.58
C GLU A 206 11.15 1.16 -7.47
N ILE A 207 10.38 0.64 -6.50
CA ILE A 207 9.96 1.44 -5.34
C ILE A 207 11.18 1.69 -4.44
N GLY A 208 11.43 2.97 -4.15
CA GLY A 208 12.47 3.39 -3.23
C GLY A 208 11.94 4.00 -1.92
N ASN A 209 10.63 4.29 -1.82
CA ASN A 209 10.08 5.07 -0.72
C ASN A 209 9.04 4.26 0.06
N ILE A 210 9.42 3.89 1.30
CA ILE A 210 8.50 3.30 2.27
C ILE A 210 8.38 4.25 3.45
N GLN A 211 7.15 4.49 3.89
CA GLN A 211 6.80 5.29 5.06
C GLN A 211 6.02 4.45 6.05
N VAL A 212 6.10 4.82 7.31
CA VAL A 212 5.22 4.33 8.36
C VAL A 212 4.63 5.55 9.07
N ASP A 213 3.31 5.68 9.05
CA ASP A 213 2.57 6.86 9.54
C ASP A 213 3.10 8.19 8.98
N GLY A 214 3.55 8.19 7.71
CA GLY A 214 4.13 9.33 7.02
C GLY A 214 5.62 9.58 7.28
N VAL A 215 6.27 8.84 8.19
CA VAL A 215 7.71 8.95 8.46
C VAL A 215 8.49 8.10 7.46
N ASN A 216 9.36 8.72 6.67
CA ASN A 216 10.19 8.02 5.69
C ASN A 216 11.15 7.03 6.36
N ARG A 217 11.22 5.83 5.82
CA ARG A 217 12.23 4.82 6.15
C ARG A 217 13.37 4.92 5.16
N THR A 218 14.55 5.25 5.62
CA THR A 218 15.73 5.27 4.75
C THR A 218 16.09 3.86 4.34
N ASP A 219 16.13 3.60 3.04
CA ASP A 219 16.71 2.38 2.50
C ASP A 219 18.22 2.41 2.73
N SER A 220 18.70 1.52 3.59
CA SER A 220 20.10 1.40 3.90
C SER A 220 20.62 0.10 3.33
N TYR A 221 21.28 0.17 2.16
CA TYR A 221 22.03 -0.94 1.58
C TYR A 221 21.21 -2.21 1.37
N GLY A 222 20.08 -2.12 0.63
CA GLY A 222 19.23 -3.27 0.31
C GLY A 222 18.44 -3.82 1.50
N PHE A 223 18.40 -3.10 2.63
CA PHE A 223 17.46 -3.38 3.69
C PHE A 223 16.16 -2.63 3.41
N ARG A 224 15.21 -3.32 2.83
CA ARG A 224 13.84 -2.82 2.68
C ARG A 224 13.02 -3.18 3.92
N ASP A 225 11.96 -2.42 4.18
CA ASP A 225 10.99 -2.79 5.22
C ASP A 225 10.05 -3.93 4.73
N ASP A 226 10.60 -4.91 4.01
CA ASP A 226 9.90 -6.11 3.51
C ASP A 226 9.37 -7.01 4.64
N LEU A 227 9.73 -6.69 5.87
CA LEU A 227 9.32 -7.40 7.07
C LEU A 227 7.94 -7.03 7.57
N ALA A 228 7.35 -5.93 7.08
CA ALA A 228 6.13 -5.38 7.63
C ALA A 228 5.03 -6.43 7.67
N ASP A 229 4.72 -6.88 8.89
CA ASP A 229 3.65 -7.82 9.16
C ASP A 229 2.32 -7.09 9.28
N MET A 230 1.32 -7.53 8.53
CA MET A 230 0.03 -6.86 8.47
C MET A 230 -0.80 -6.96 9.77
N ALA A 231 -0.37 -7.72 10.77
CA ALA A 231 -1.04 -7.77 12.07
C ALA A 231 -1.15 -6.39 12.74
N ILE A 232 -0.13 -5.54 12.57
CA ILE A 232 -0.01 -4.25 13.27
C ILE A 232 -0.45 -3.04 12.46
N TYR A 233 -0.82 -3.23 11.17
CA TYR A 233 -1.23 -2.14 10.28
C TYR A 233 -2.72 -2.17 10.00
N ASP A 234 -3.34 -0.98 9.97
CA ASP A 234 -4.74 -0.77 9.59
C ASP A 234 -4.90 -0.83 8.06
N ARG A 235 -4.01 -0.18 7.33
CA ARG A 235 -4.06 -0.12 5.88
C ARG A 235 -2.70 0.19 5.27
N VAL A 236 -2.61 0.00 3.96
CA VAL A 236 -1.47 0.39 3.14
C VAL A 236 -1.94 1.36 2.07
N GLU A 237 -1.31 2.53 2.02
CA GLU A 237 -1.57 3.57 1.02
C GLU A 237 -0.42 3.61 0.01
N VAL A 238 -0.72 3.66 -1.28
CA VAL A 238 0.29 3.70 -2.34
C VAL A 238 0.02 4.89 -3.25
N VAL A 239 0.87 5.91 -3.16
CA VAL A 239 0.84 7.10 -4.01
C VAL A 239 1.82 6.88 -5.15
N ARG A 240 1.32 6.90 -6.40
CA ARG A 240 2.13 6.58 -7.59
C ARG A 240 2.68 7.83 -8.28
N GLY A 241 3.85 7.69 -8.92
CA GLY A 241 4.58 8.76 -9.59
C GLY A 241 5.64 9.43 -8.73
N ALA A 242 6.02 10.65 -9.05
CA ALA A 242 6.99 11.43 -8.29
C ALA A 242 6.35 12.00 -7.01
N THR A 243 6.84 11.58 -5.84
CA THR A 243 6.24 11.89 -4.53
C THR A 243 7.12 12.80 -3.68
N GLY A 244 8.05 13.54 -4.31
CA GLY A 244 9.08 14.32 -3.61
C GLY A 244 8.54 15.37 -2.63
N LEU A 245 7.30 15.85 -2.79
CA LEU A 245 6.66 16.77 -1.85
C LEU A 245 6.65 16.21 -0.42
N MET A 246 6.23 14.96 -0.24
CA MET A 246 6.11 14.34 1.08
C MET A 246 7.28 13.40 1.41
N SER A 247 7.80 12.65 0.44
CA SER A 247 8.91 11.72 0.69
C SER A 247 10.28 12.39 0.73
N GLY A 248 10.45 13.51 0.04
CA GLY A 248 11.73 14.18 -0.11
C GLY A 248 12.59 13.56 -1.22
N THR A 249 13.38 12.53 -0.89
CA THR A 249 14.24 11.84 -1.86
C THR A 249 13.65 10.49 -2.27
N GLY A 250 13.94 10.03 -3.49
CA GLY A 250 13.53 8.72 -3.98
C GLY A 250 13.45 8.62 -5.50
N ASP A 251 12.97 7.50 -6.00
CA ASP A 251 12.71 7.27 -7.43
C ASP A 251 11.26 7.68 -7.78
N PRO A 252 10.97 8.08 -9.03
CA PRO A 252 9.64 8.53 -9.45
C PRO A 252 8.71 7.34 -9.78
N SER A 253 8.58 6.42 -8.83
CA SER A 253 7.78 5.21 -8.93
C SER A 253 6.51 5.28 -8.08
N ALA A 254 6.69 5.19 -6.77
CA ALA A 254 5.64 5.32 -5.77
C ALA A 254 6.22 5.56 -4.38
N THR A 255 5.36 6.05 -3.48
CA THR A 255 5.54 5.97 -2.03
C THR A 255 4.51 5.01 -1.46
N VAL A 256 4.97 4.04 -0.67
CA VAL A 256 4.16 3.12 0.11
C VAL A 256 4.12 3.60 1.55
N ASN A 257 2.93 3.90 2.08
CA ASN A 257 2.75 4.34 3.46
C ASN A 257 1.94 3.31 4.24
N LEU A 258 2.55 2.75 5.27
CA LEU A 258 1.95 1.78 6.18
C LEU A 258 1.33 2.54 7.35
N ILE A 259 0.02 2.43 7.54
CA ILE A 259 -0.69 3.09 8.64
C ILE A 259 -0.93 2.09 9.76
N ARG A 260 -0.37 2.38 10.95
CA ARG A 260 -0.49 1.50 12.13
C ARG A 260 -1.91 1.48 12.69
N LYS A 261 -2.29 0.36 13.29
CA LYS A 261 -3.52 0.23 14.07
C LYS A 261 -3.48 1.15 15.29
N LYS A 262 -4.59 1.87 15.53
CA LYS A 262 -4.78 2.74 16.71
C LYS A 262 -5.53 2.00 17.82
N PRO A 263 -5.43 2.45 19.10
CA PRO A 263 -6.29 1.98 20.17
C PRO A 263 -7.77 2.30 19.90
N THR A 264 -8.65 1.44 20.35
CA THR A 264 -10.11 1.58 20.20
C THR A 264 -10.75 2.09 21.48
N LEU A 265 -11.88 2.80 21.37
CA LEU A 265 -12.68 3.19 22.53
C LEU A 265 -13.41 1.97 23.12
N GLU A 266 -13.96 1.13 22.26
CA GLU A 266 -14.60 -0.11 22.68
C GLU A 266 -13.55 -1.20 22.93
N THR A 267 -13.77 -2.01 23.95
CA THR A 267 -12.89 -3.15 24.23
C THR A 267 -13.00 -4.19 23.13
N GLN A 268 -11.87 -4.48 22.51
CA GLN A 268 -11.72 -5.53 21.51
C GLN A 268 -10.66 -6.52 21.98
N ARG A 269 -10.96 -7.80 21.87
CA ARG A 269 -10.01 -8.88 22.14
C ARG A 269 -10.23 -9.94 21.08
N LYS A 270 -9.25 -10.14 20.22
CA LYS A 270 -9.35 -11.06 19.09
C LYS A 270 -8.18 -12.04 19.14
N LEU A 271 -8.47 -13.33 19.11
CA LEU A 271 -7.50 -14.39 18.88
C LEU A 271 -7.73 -14.95 17.49
N THR A 272 -6.67 -15.00 16.69
CA THR A 272 -6.71 -15.61 15.36
C THR A 272 -5.68 -16.74 15.31
N VAL A 273 -6.12 -17.91 14.85
CA VAL A 273 -5.26 -19.08 14.66
C VAL A 273 -5.41 -19.54 13.21
N GLN A 274 -4.29 -19.79 12.56
CA GLN A 274 -4.23 -20.22 11.18
C GLN A 274 -3.43 -21.53 11.04
N ALA A 275 -3.88 -22.36 10.12
CA ALA A 275 -3.15 -23.55 9.68
C ALA A 275 -3.27 -23.67 8.15
N GLY A 276 -2.19 -23.99 7.47
CA GLY A 276 -2.19 -24.05 6.01
C GLY A 276 -1.18 -25.00 5.40
N SER A 277 -1.03 -24.88 4.11
CA SER A 277 -0.06 -25.64 3.31
C SER A 277 1.35 -25.52 3.88
N TRP A 278 2.18 -26.54 3.68
CA TRP A 278 3.61 -26.57 4.09
C TRP A 278 3.83 -26.40 5.58
N ASP A 279 3.02 -27.07 6.40
CA ASP A 279 3.09 -26.99 7.86
C ASP A 279 3.05 -25.52 8.35
N GLY A 280 2.31 -24.65 7.65
CA GLY A 280 2.19 -23.24 8.01
C GLY A 280 1.23 -23.05 9.17
N TYR A 281 1.71 -22.46 10.26
CA TYR A 281 0.92 -22.14 11.46
C TYR A 281 1.14 -20.68 11.82
N ARG A 282 0.05 -19.99 12.17
CA ARG A 282 0.12 -18.62 12.69
C ARG A 282 -0.87 -18.45 13.83
N THR A 283 -0.43 -17.73 14.86
CA THR A 283 -1.29 -17.29 15.97
C THR A 283 -1.12 -15.78 16.12
N GLU A 284 -2.24 -15.07 16.24
CA GLU A 284 -2.29 -13.62 16.45
C GLU A 284 -3.24 -13.29 17.59
N LEU A 285 -2.79 -12.46 18.52
CA LEU A 285 -3.57 -11.86 19.60
C LEU A 285 -3.61 -10.35 19.39
N ASP A 286 -4.81 -9.78 19.36
CA ASP A 286 -5.05 -8.34 19.26
C ASP A 286 -6.01 -7.91 20.37
N VAL A 287 -5.51 -7.08 21.27
CA VAL A 287 -6.25 -6.57 22.43
C VAL A 287 -6.20 -5.07 22.42
N SER A 288 -7.35 -4.42 22.42
CA SER A 288 -7.47 -2.96 22.38
C SER A 288 -8.63 -2.49 23.26
N GLY A 289 -8.55 -1.27 23.75
CA GLY A 289 -9.65 -0.64 24.49
C GLY A 289 -9.19 0.45 25.46
N LYS A 290 -10.17 1.02 26.14
CA LYS A 290 -9.93 2.03 27.18
C LYS A 290 -9.23 1.42 28.40
N LEU A 291 -8.26 2.14 28.94
CA LEU A 291 -7.51 1.80 30.15
C LEU A 291 -7.93 2.66 31.35
N SER A 292 -8.64 3.76 31.12
CA SER A 292 -9.26 4.60 32.16
C SER A 292 -10.78 4.56 32.03
N GLU A 293 -11.49 4.78 33.14
CA GLU A 293 -12.98 4.80 33.14
C GLU A 293 -13.53 5.87 32.19
N SER A 294 -12.87 7.03 32.12
CA SER A 294 -13.24 8.15 31.24
C SER A 294 -12.97 7.88 29.77
N GLY A 295 -12.13 6.87 29.42
CA GLY A 295 -11.68 6.64 28.06
C GLY A 295 -10.55 7.57 27.56
N HIS A 296 -10.09 8.53 28.39
CA HIS A 296 -8.98 9.41 28.01
C HIS A 296 -7.64 8.68 27.84
N VAL A 297 -7.49 7.49 28.43
CA VAL A 297 -6.33 6.63 28.18
C VAL A 297 -6.80 5.35 27.52
N ARG A 298 -6.26 5.08 26.35
CA ARG A 298 -6.56 3.90 25.55
C ARG A 298 -5.28 3.16 25.21
N GLY A 299 -5.36 1.87 25.02
CA GLY A 299 -4.20 1.07 24.65
C GLY A 299 -4.54 -0.04 23.68
N ARG A 300 -3.55 -0.44 22.91
CA ARG A 300 -3.62 -1.63 22.06
C ARG A 300 -2.35 -2.44 22.18
N PHE A 301 -2.48 -3.75 22.18
CA PHE A 301 -1.38 -4.69 22.11
C PHE A 301 -1.70 -5.75 21.07
N VAL A 302 -0.75 -5.94 20.12
CA VAL A 302 -0.83 -6.98 19.10
C VAL A 302 0.41 -7.84 19.18
N ALA A 303 0.24 -9.15 19.16
CA ALA A 303 1.33 -10.10 19.03
C ALA A 303 0.98 -11.17 18.00
N ALA A 304 1.94 -11.53 17.17
CA ALA A 304 1.77 -12.61 16.20
C ALA A 304 3.04 -13.47 16.12
N LYS A 305 2.83 -14.77 15.92
CA LYS A 305 3.90 -15.73 15.63
C LYS A 305 3.50 -16.57 14.42
N THR A 306 4.43 -16.74 13.49
CA THR A 306 4.32 -17.60 12.32
C THR A 306 5.45 -18.59 12.31
N ASP A 307 5.13 -19.86 12.11
CA ASP A 307 6.08 -20.94 11.81
C ASP A 307 5.58 -21.62 10.53
N SER A 308 6.41 -21.73 9.51
CA SER A 308 6.02 -22.38 8.26
C SER A 308 7.23 -22.94 7.51
N LYS A 309 7.00 -24.00 6.79
CA LYS A 309 7.87 -24.41 5.69
C LYS A 309 7.47 -23.69 4.41
N SER A 310 8.27 -23.85 3.36
CA SER A 310 7.98 -23.33 2.03
C SER A 310 7.61 -24.44 1.07
N HIS A 311 7.05 -24.09 -0.09
CA HIS A 311 7.00 -25.01 -1.23
C HIS A 311 8.39 -25.32 -1.81
N VAL A 312 9.36 -24.47 -1.50
CA VAL A 312 10.78 -24.69 -1.84
C VAL A 312 11.39 -25.60 -0.78
N ASP A 313 12.01 -26.69 -1.22
CA ASP A 313 12.55 -27.73 -0.35
C ASP A 313 13.55 -27.14 0.67
N ARG A 314 13.55 -27.63 1.91
CA ARG A 314 14.47 -27.24 3.02
C ARG A 314 14.32 -25.79 3.50
N GLN A 315 13.45 -24.99 2.94
CA GLN A 315 13.24 -23.61 3.38
C GLN A 315 12.20 -23.55 4.49
N GLU A 316 12.56 -22.88 5.60
CA GLU A 316 11.69 -22.67 6.77
C GLU A 316 11.66 -21.20 7.16
N LEU A 317 10.51 -20.71 7.59
CA LEU A 317 10.28 -19.32 8.03
C LEU A 317 9.75 -19.31 9.45
N GLU A 318 10.44 -18.61 10.34
CA GLU A 318 9.94 -18.22 11.65
C GLU A 318 9.82 -16.69 11.71
N LYS A 319 8.65 -16.18 12.13
CA LYS A 319 8.39 -14.75 12.25
C LYS A 319 7.67 -14.44 13.56
N GLN A 320 8.11 -13.41 14.26
CA GLN A 320 7.55 -12.93 15.51
C GLN A 320 7.31 -11.43 15.43
N VAL A 321 6.16 -11.01 15.92
CA VAL A 321 5.73 -9.61 15.94
C VAL A 321 5.13 -9.27 17.29
N ALA A 322 5.51 -8.11 17.83
CA ALA A 322 4.87 -7.50 18.98
C ALA A 322 4.75 -6.00 18.77
N TYR A 323 3.59 -5.45 19.06
CA TYR A 323 3.25 -4.06 18.92
C TYR A 323 2.45 -3.62 20.13
N GLY A 324 2.82 -2.47 20.71
CA GLY A 324 2.09 -1.85 21.80
C GLY A 324 1.97 -0.36 21.57
N VAL A 325 0.78 0.20 21.76
CA VAL A 325 0.52 1.63 21.63
C VAL A 325 -0.45 2.12 22.68
N LEU A 326 -0.18 3.29 23.24
CA LEU A 326 -1.00 4.02 24.19
C LEU A 326 -1.37 5.38 23.59
N GLU A 327 -2.62 5.76 23.71
CA GLU A 327 -3.12 7.10 23.45
C GLU A 327 -3.64 7.70 24.74
N TRP A 328 -3.25 8.95 24.98
CA TRP A 328 -3.68 9.72 26.15
C TRP A 328 -4.19 11.09 25.71
N ASP A 329 -5.50 11.32 25.88
CA ASP A 329 -6.12 12.63 25.76
C ASP A 329 -5.72 13.46 27.00
N ILE A 330 -4.61 14.22 26.88
CA ILE A 330 -4.10 15.12 27.93
C ILE A 330 -5.13 16.20 28.22
N SER A 331 -5.82 16.64 27.16
CA SER A 331 -6.98 17.55 27.21
C SER A 331 -7.86 17.28 25.99
N ASP A 332 -9.03 17.91 25.91
CA ASP A 332 -9.94 17.81 24.75
C ASP A 332 -9.25 18.26 23.45
N ALA A 333 -8.20 19.08 23.54
CA ALA A 333 -7.46 19.59 22.39
C ALA A 333 -6.08 18.93 22.20
N THR A 334 -5.62 18.06 23.11
CA THR A 334 -4.24 17.52 23.06
C THR A 334 -4.25 16.02 23.29
N MET A 335 -3.74 15.28 22.32
CA MET A 335 -3.56 13.84 22.39
C MET A 335 -2.08 13.47 22.27
N LEU A 336 -1.61 12.60 23.14
CA LEU A 336 -0.28 11.99 23.09
C LEU A 336 -0.41 10.53 22.77
N THR A 337 0.28 10.08 21.73
CA THR A 337 0.44 8.68 21.36
C THR A 337 1.87 8.25 21.63
N VAL A 338 2.07 7.10 22.28
CA VAL A 338 3.40 6.49 22.48
C VAL A 338 3.30 5.00 22.15
N GLY A 339 4.22 4.50 21.35
CA GLY A 339 4.18 3.09 20.97
C GLY A 339 5.55 2.49 20.70
N ALA A 340 5.56 1.16 20.68
CA ALA A 340 6.72 0.34 20.38
C ALA A 340 6.35 -0.80 19.45
N GLU A 341 7.29 -1.16 18.59
CA GLU A 341 7.17 -2.23 17.60
C GLU A 341 8.42 -3.12 17.66
N TYR A 342 8.19 -4.42 17.61
CA TYR A 342 9.20 -5.44 17.47
C TYR A 342 8.79 -6.41 16.37
N GLN A 343 9.68 -6.64 15.40
CA GLN A 343 9.51 -7.67 14.38
C GLN A 343 10.82 -8.43 14.24
N ASP A 344 10.76 -9.74 14.16
CA ASP A 344 11.88 -10.66 14.01
C ASP A 344 11.52 -11.72 12.99
N MET A 345 12.41 -11.99 12.06
CA MET A 345 12.23 -12.98 11.00
C MET A 345 13.51 -13.74 10.78
N ASP A 346 13.42 -15.05 10.86
CA ASP A 346 14.45 -16.00 10.47
C ASP A 346 13.94 -16.85 9.31
N ASN A 347 14.68 -16.87 8.21
CA ASN A 347 14.38 -17.68 7.03
C ASN A 347 15.59 -18.58 6.78
N ASP A 348 15.49 -19.84 7.18
CA ASP A 348 16.57 -20.82 7.14
C ASP A 348 16.46 -21.72 5.89
N GLY A 349 17.58 -22.29 5.44
CA GLY A 349 17.67 -23.18 4.28
C GLY A 349 17.35 -22.49 2.93
N ALA A 350 17.35 -21.19 2.89
CA ALA A 350 16.88 -20.43 1.74
C ALA A 350 17.95 -20.17 0.69
N GLY A 351 17.66 -20.52 -0.57
CA GLY A 351 18.43 -20.06 -1.72
C GLY A 351 18.16 -18.58 -2.01
N ASN A 352 19.05 -17.93 -2.71
CA ASN A 352 18.93 -16.53 -3.14
C ASN A 352 19.33 -16.38 -4.61
N HIS A 353 18.88 -15.31 -5.27
CA HIS A 353 19.18 -14.97 -6.67
C HIS A 353 18.71 -15.99 -7.71
N GLY A 354 17.68 -16.77 -7.41
CA GLY A 354 17.03 -17.62 -8.39
C GLY A 354 17.79 -18.90 -8.77
N ILE A 355 17.31 -19.52 -9.82
CA ILE A 355 17.84 -20.75 -10.42
C ILE A 355 18.29 -20.47 -11.86
N PRO A 356 19.33 -21.16 -12.38
CA PRO A 356 19.70 -21.08 -13.80
C PRO A 356 18.50 -21.38 -14.71
N MET A 357 18.42 -20.72 -15.88
CA MET A 357 17.32 -20.89 -16.83
C MET A 357 17.71 -21.79 -18.01
N TYR A 358 18.99 -21.94 -18.29
CA TYR A 358 19.50 -22.63 -19.48
C TYR A 358 20.66 -23.54 -19.15
N TYR A 359 20.78 -24.63 -19.92
CA TYR A 359 21.99 -25.45 -20.04
C TYR A 359 23.00 -24.78 -20.99
N THR A 360 24.24 -25.26 -20.95
CA THR A 360 25.34 -24.82 -21.86
C THR A 360 25.02 -25.02 -23.33
N ASP A 361 24.15 -25.94 -23.70
CA ASP A 361 23.72 -26.21 -25.07
C ASP A 361 22.56 -25.30 -25.55
N GLY A 362 22.13 -24.33 -24.70
CA GLY A 362 21.01 -23.43 -24.98
C GLY A 362 19.62 -24.03 -24.77
N SER A 363 19.50 -25.25 -24.33
CA SER A 363 18.23 -25.82 -23.91
C SER A 363 17.80 -25.34 -22.51
N HIS A 364 16.47 -25.34 -22.26
CA HIS A 364 15.96 -24.82 -20.97
C HIS A 364 16.23 -25.77 -19.80
N PHE A 365 16.82 -25.30 -18.74
CA PHE A 365 16.88 -25.95 -17.43
C PHE A 365 15.56 -25.72 -16.68
N LYS A 366 14.82 -26.80 -16.45
CA LYS A 366 13.48 -26.77 -15.81
C LYS A 366 13.42 -27.72 -14.62
N PRO A 367 13.98 -27.37 -13.47
CA PRO A 367 13.82 -28.18 -12.26
C PRO A 367 12.38 -28.13 -11.74
N SER A 368 12.08 -28.92 -10.70
CA SER A 368 10.79 -28.85 -10.01
C SER A 368 10.55 -27.46 -9.40
N ARG A 369 9.28 -27.09 -9.20
CA ARG A 369 8.94 -25.85 -8.49
C ARG A 369 9.42 -25.83 -7.02
N SER A 370 9.70 -27.00 -6.47
CA SER A 370 10.25 -27.13 -5.11
C SER A 370 11.79 -27.08 -5.07
N PHE A 371 12.46 -26.99 -6.22
CA PHE A 371 13.92 -26.97 -6.26
C PHE A 371 14.48 -25.78 -5.48
N ASN A 372 15.41 -26.08 -4.55
CA ASN A 372 16.10 -25.09 -3.77
C ASN A 372 17.57 -25.00 -4.20
N SER A 373 17.97 -23.84 -4.71
CA SER A 373 19.37 -23.59 -5.10
C SER A 373 20.30 -23.37 -3.90
N GLY A 374 19.74 -23.12 -2.70
CA GLY A 374 20.46 -22.82 -1.49
C GLY A 374 21.07 -24.04 -0.79
N SER A 375 22.10 -23.81 0.02
CA SER A 375 22.64 -24.80 0.93
C SER A 375 21.80 -24.88 2.22
N ASP A 376 21.91 -26.02 2.92
CA ASP A 376 21.18 -26.30 4.17
C ASP A 376 21.45 -25.27 5.29
N TRP A 377 22.67 -24.71 5.29
CA TRP A 377 23.07 -23.71 6.28
C TRP A 377 22.78 -22.26 5.87
N SER A 378 22.20 -22.02 4.70
CA SER A 378 21.84 -20.66 4.25
C SER A 378 20.75 -20.09 5.13
N TYR A 379 20.85 -18.80 5.43
CA TYR A 379 19.81 -18.10 6.19
C TYR A 379 19.72 -16.62 5.82
N HIS A 380 18.53 -16.06 6.03
CA HIS A 380 18.25 -14.62 5.98
C HIS A 380 17.55 -14.21 7.26
N LYS A 381 18.20 -13.35 8.06
CA LYS A 381 17.69 -12.90 9.35
C LYS A 381 17.45 -11.40 9.34
N ARG A 382 16.28 -11.00 9.78
CA ARG A 382 15.86 -9.59 9.86
C ARG A 382 15.26 -9.30 11.22
N LYS A 383 15.61 -8.14 11.78
CA LYS A 383 15.03 -7.68 13.03
C LYS A 383 14.79 -6.18 13.00
N ASN A 384 13.61 -5.76 13.43
CA ASN A 384 13.22 -4.36 13.56
C ASN A 384 12.73 -4.08 14.99
N LYS A 385 13.20 -2.97 15.57
CA LYS A 385 12.74 -2.42 16.85
C LYS A 385 12.50 -0.94 16.64
N THR A 386 11.28 -0.49 16.88
CA THR A 386 10.90 0.91 16.72
C THR A 386 10.23 1.43 17.98
N LEU A 387 10.61 2.63 18.39
CA LEU A 387 9.90 3.44 19.38
C LEU A 387 9.40 4.69 18.68
N PHE A 388 8.15 5.07 18.92
CA PHE A 388 7.57 6.25 18.32
C PHE A 388 6.68 7.00 19.29
N THR A 389 6.55 8.30 19.07
CA THR A 389 5.61 9.15 19.77
C THR A 389 5.03 10.19 18.83
N THR A 390 3.75 10.51 19.02
CA THR A 390 3.03 11.53 18.29
C THR A 390 2.31 12.42 19.28
N LEU A 391 2.50 13.74 19.18
CA LEU A 391 1.73 14.74 19.91
C LEU A 391 0.87 15.49 18.91
N GLU A 392 -0.44 15.45 19.10
CA GLU A 392 -1.42 16.17 18.27
C GLU A 392 -2.11 17.22 19.15
N HIS A 393 -2.20 18.45 18.63
CA HIS A 393 -2.86 19.54 19.30
C HIS A 393 -3.76 20.30 18.34
N ALA A 394 -5.05 20.32 18.62
CA ALA A 394 -6.01 21.15 17.90
C ALA A 394 -5.97 22.57 18.45
N LEU A 395 -5.68 23.52 17.57
CA LEU A 395 -5.81 24.94 17.84
C LEU A 395 -7.26 25.37 17.60
N GLY A 396 -7.70 26.46 18.21
CA GLY A 396 -8.95 27.10 17.78
C GLY A 396 -8.90 27.41 16.28
N ASN A 397 -10.05 27.59 15.63
CA ASN A 397 -10.17 27.90 14.19
C ASN A 397 -9.82 26.74 13.20
N GLY A 398 -9.87 25.50 13.62
CA GLY A 398 -9.69 24.32 12.74
C GLY A 398 -8.23 23.98 12.40
N TRP A 399 -7.25 24.64 13.01
CA TRP A 399 -5.85 24.27 12.85
C TRP A 399 -5.45 23.12 13.76
N GLN A 400 -4.64 22.21 13.23
CA GLN A 400 -4.03 21.10 13.96
C GLN A 400 -2.51 21.18 13.84
N VAL A 401 -1.80 21.01 14.96
CA VAL A 401 -0.36 20.85 15.00
C VAL A 401 -0.04 19.40 15.38
N LYS A 402 0.87 18.79 14.65
CA LYS A 402 1.31 17.41 14.89
C LYS A 402 2.83 17.36 14.97
N PHE A 403 3.35 16.74 16.04
CA PHE A 403 4.76 16.44 16.19
C PHE A 403 4.94 14.93 16.26
N ASN A 404 5.82 14.38 15.44
CA ASN A 404 6.23 12.98 15.46
C ASN A 404 7.70 12.87 15.81
N ALA A 405 8.04 11.89 16.63
CA ALA A 405 9.41 11.46 16.86
C ALA A 405 9.47 9.93 16.80
N GLU A 406 10.44 9.41 16.07
CA GLU A 406 10.63 7.99 15.91
C GLU A 406 12.10 7.62 16.00
N HIS A 407 12.40 6.49 16.66
CA HIS A 407 13.71 5.87 16.66
C HIS A 407 13.57 4.40 16.28
N SER A 408 14.19 4.00 15.17
CA SER A 408 14.25 2.61 14.73
C SER A 408 15.65 2.06 14.76
N ARG A 409 15.79 0.82 15.23
CA ARG A 409 17.00 0.03 15.15
C ARG A 409 16.67 -1.28 14.44
N ARG A 410 17.31 -1.47 13.30
CA ARG A 410 17.15 -2.65 12.47
C ARG A 410 18.46 -3.45 12.50
N SER A 411 18.38 -4.73 12.17
CA SER A 411 19.57 -5.55 11.91
C SER A 411 19.24 -6.58 10.86
N TYR A 412 20.24 -6.93 10.09
CA TYR A 412 20.20 -8.05 9.16
C TYR A 412 21.48 -8.88 9.28
N ASP A 413 21.36 -10.17 9.03
CA ASP A 413 22.46 -11.11 8.90
C ASP A 413 22.07 -12.16 7.88
N ASP A 414 22.68 -12.12 6.71
CA ASP A 414 22.45 -13.02 5.61
C ASP A 414 23.70 -13.82 5.34
N ALA A 415 23.60 -15.12 5.40
CA ALA A 415 24.69 -16.01 5.00
C ALA A 415 24.10 -17.08 4.09
N PHE A 416 24.66 -17.24 2.91
CA PHE A 416 24.15 -18.23 1.96
C PHE A 416 25.25 -18.75 1.03
N ALA A 417 25.01 -19.97 0.52
CA ALA A 417 25.62 -20.48 -0.68
C ALA A 417 24.49 -20.92 -1.60
N THR A 418 24.44 -20.36 -2.79
CA THR A 418 23.43 -20.69 -3.77
C THR A 418 24.05 -21.21 -5.06
N ALA A 419 23.44 -22.22 -5.67
CA ALA A 419 23.85 -22.80 -6.95
C ALA A 419 23.64 -21.79 -8.10
N ALA A 420 24.56 -20.84 -8.20
CA ALA A 420 24.35 -19.64 -8.99
C ALA A 420 25.56 -19.19 -9.80
N SER A 421 26.69 -19.84 -9.71
CA SER A 421 27.91 -19.49 -10.44
C SER A 421 28.24 -20.55 -11.50
N GLY A 422 28.67 -20.11 -12.69
CA GLY A 422 28.91 -21.00 -13.83
C GLY A 422 27.64 -21.26 -14.65
N THR A 423 27.72 -22.27 -15.53
CA THR A 423 26.63 -22.67 -16.41
C THR A 423 26.40 -24.18 -16.27
N VAL A 424 25.15 -24.58 -16.20
CA VAL A 424 24.75 -26.00 -16.05
C VAL A 424 24.97 -26.73 -17.35
N ASN A 425 25.74 -27.84 -17.34
CA ASN A 425 25.79 -28.78 -18.43
C ASN A 425 24.55 -29.69 -18.42
N PRO A 426 24.14 -30.26 -19.58
CA PRO A 426 23.00 -31.21 -19.61
C PRO A 426 23.15 -32.44 -18.67
N ASP A 427 24.37 -32.83 -18.32
CA ASP A 427 24.66 -33.89 -17.36
C ASP A 427 24.56 -33.44 -15.88
N GLY A 428 24.29 -32.16 -15.64
CA GLY A 428 24.16 -31.56 -14.33
C GLY A 428 25.46 -30.97 -13.74
N SER A 429 26.59 -31.13 -14.41
CA SER A 429 27.90 -30.58 -14.00
C SER A 429 28.04 -29.09 -14.40
N GLY A 430 29.18 -28.48 -14.06
CA GLY A 430 29.57 -27.14 -14.54
C GLY A 430 29.09 -25.97 -13.70
N ILE A 431 28.26 -26.22 -12.67
CA ILE A 431 27.79 -25.20 -11.76
C ILE A 431 28.59 -25.22 -10.45
N SER A 432 28.71 -24.06 -9.85
CA SER A 432 29.28 -23.88 -8.52
C SER A 432 28.40 -22.95 -7.68
N THR A 433 28.65 -22.91 -6.39
CA THR A 433 27.96 -22.00 -5.51
C THR A 433 28.55 -20.61 -5.60
N TRP A 434 27.67 -19.63 -5.41
CA TRP A 434 28.03 -18.29 -5.02
C TRP A 434 27.78 -18.17 -3.53
N THR A 435 28.83 -17.91 -2.76
CA THR A 435 28.78 -17.92 -1.30
C THR A 435 29.13 -16.56 -0.75
N GLY A 436 28.33 -16.08 0.18
CA GLY A 436 28.56 -14.78 0.80
C GLY A 436 27.88 -14.63 2.15
N ARG A 437 28.31 -13.60 2.88
CA ARG A 437 27.66 -13.15 4.10
C ARG A 437 27.69 -11.64 4.19
N TRP A 438 26.56 -11.07 4.61
CA TRP A 438 26.38 -9.65 4.93
C TRP A 438 25.69 -9.52 6.26
N ALA A 439 26.15 -8.60 7.07
CA ALA A 439 25.50 -8.27 8.32
C ALA A 439 25.60 -6.78 8.59
N GLY A 440 24.56 -6.20 9.16
CA GLY A 440 24.56 -4.77 9.46
C GLY A 440 23.48 -4.36 10.45
N GLU A 441 23.66 -3.15 10.98
CA GLU A 441 22.78 -2.56 11.98
C GLU A 441 22.38 -1.13 11.57
N PRO A 442 21.41 -0.95 10.67
CA PRO A 442 20.81 0.37 10.40
C PRO A 442 20.07 0.92 11.60
N ARG A 443 20.21 2.22 11.85
CA ARG A 443 19.49 2.97 12.88
C ARG A 443 19.02 4.28 12.29
N GLN A 444 17.80 4.68 12.60
CA GLN A 444 17.26 5.97 12.15
C GLN A 444 16.56 6.66 13.31
N THR A 445 16.76 7.97 13.41
CA THR A 445 16.00 8.86 14.28
C THR A 445 15.39 9.94 13.43
N SER A 446 14.08 10.11 13.51
CA SER A 446 13.31 11.08 12.73
C SER A 446 12.49 11.97 13.66
N PHE A 447 12.37 13.24 13.26
CA PHE A 447 11.51 14.24 13.88
C PHE A 447 10.72 14.95 12.78
N ASP A 448 9.41 15.02 12.92
CA ASP A 448 8.53 15.73 12.00
C ASP A 448 7.60 16.64 12.79
N LEU A 449 7.52 17.88 12.38
CA LEU A 449 6.58 18.87 12.89
C LEU A 449 5.73 19.38 11.75
N SER A 450 4.42 19.34 11.90
CA SER A 450 3.51 19.88 10.90
C SER A 450 2.38 20.69 11.52
N ALA A 451 1.84 21.60 10.74
CA ALA A 451 0.64 22.36 11.05
C ALA A 451 -0.25 22.40 9.81
N SER A 452 -1.51 22.06 9.98
CA SER A 452 -2.51 22.10 8.89
C SER A 452 -3.78 22.78 9.37
N GLY A 453 -4.43 23.51 8.49
CA GLY A 453 -5.70 24.14 8.82
C GLY A 453 -6.23 25.07 7.73
N PRO A 454 -7.47 25.53 7.90
CA PRO A 454 -8.11 26.45 6.99
C PRO A 454 -7.61 27.89 7.16
N PHE A 455 -7.69 28.65 6.07
CA PHE A 455 -7.51 30.10 6.10
C PHE A 455 -8.43 30.77 5.10
N GLU A 456 -8.84 32.00 5.41
CA GLU A 456 -9.75 32.78 4.59
C GLU A 456 -8.98 33.73 3.69
N LEU A 457 -9.25 33.67 2.39
CA LEU A 457 -8.72 34.61 1.40
C LEU A 457 -9.73 34.80 0.26
N PHE A 458 -9.96 36.04 -0.20
CA PHE A 458 -10.92 36.37 -1.27
C PHE A 458 -12.33 35.84 -1.00
N ALA A 459 -12.80 35.89 0.25
CA ALA A 459 -14.08 35.38 0.72
C ALA A 459 -14.31 33.88 0.43
N ARG A 460 -13.23 33.08 0.43
CA ARG A 460 -13.23 31.63 0.31
C ARG A 460 -12.30 31.01 1.34
N THR A 461 -12.70 29.85 1.79
CA THR A 461 -11.89 29.02 2.68
C THR A 461 -10.91 28.18 1.85
N HIS A 462 -9.65 28.27 2.21
CA HIS A 462 -8.54 27.53 1.64
C HIS A 462 -7.91 26.65 2.72
N GLU A 463 -7.06 25.72 2.35
CA GLU A 463 -6.35 24.85 3.29
C GLU A 463 -4.84 25.01 3.11
N LEU A 464 -4.11 24.99 4.22
CA LEU A 464 -2.65 25.09 4.25
C LEU A 464 -2.07 23.96 5.09
N HIS A 465 -1.01 23.35 4.58
CA HIS A 465 -0.12 22.44 5.30
C HIS A 465 1.29 22.99 5.28
N LEU A 466 1.91 23.07 6.46
CA LEU A 466 3.30 23.43 6.66
C LEU A 466 3.99 22.30 7.43
N GLY A 467 5.21 21.94 7.03
CA GLY A 467 5.95 20.88 7.70
C GLY A 467 7.44 21.12 7.72
N ALA A 468 8.07 20.59 8.75
CA ALA A 468 9.52 20.52 8.90
C ALA A 468 9.89 19.10 9.30
N SER A 469 10.88 18.52 8.67
CA SER A 469 11.35 17.17 8.94
C SER A 469 12.86 17.12 9.10
N HIS A 470 13.33 16.27 10.01
CA HIS A 470 14.74 15.98 10.19
C HIS A 470 14.91 14.48 10.44
N ALA A 471 15.68 13.81 9.60
CA ALA A 471 16.00 12.39 9.74
C ALA A 471 17.53 12.21 9.76
N LYS A 472 18.00 11.48 10.75
CA LYS A 472 19.39 11.02 10.81
C LYS A 472 19.42 9.52 10.80
N SER A 473 20.07 8.96 9.79
CA SER A 473 20.31 7.53 9.64
C SER A 473 21.79 7.23 9.88
N TYR A 474 22.04 6.22 10.68
CA TYR A 474 23.36 5.67 10.90
C TYR A 474 23.34 4.19 10.53
N TYR A 475 24.31 3.77 9.75
CA TYR A 475 24.42 2.40 9.31
C TYR A 475 25.84 1.90 9.55
N ARG A 476 25.96 0.69 10.08
CA ARG A 476 27.21 -0.05 10.13
C ARG A 476 26.99 -1.43 9.56
N SER A 477 27.79 -1.81 8.59
CA SER A 477 27.79 -3.15 8.01
C SER A 477 29.16 -3.79 8.07
N TYR A 478 29.14 -5.11 7.94
CA TYR A 478 30.33 -5.91 7.91
C TYR A 478 30.33 -6.75 6.65
N GLY A 479 31.39 -6.62 5.85
CA GLY A 479 31.69 -7.51 4.76
C GLY A 479 32.54 -8.67 5.26
N TYR A 480 32.39 -9.78 4.60
CA TYR A 480 33.15 -11.00 4.82
C TYR A 480 33.91 -11.33 3.55
N PRO A 481 35.03 -12.18 3.61
CA PRO A 481 35.65 -12.64 2.39
C PRO A 481 34.60 -13.32 1.53
N LEU A 482 34.24 -12.64 0.43
CA LEU A 482 33.18 -13.06 -0.47
C LEU A 482 33.70 -14.03 -1.50
N TRP A 483 32.80 -14.76 -2.10
CA TRP A 483 33.00 -15.40 -3.38
C TRP A 483 33.88 -16.63 -3.29
N THR A 484 33.64 -17.41 -2.25
CA THR A 484 34.12 -18.80 -2.25
C THR A 484 33.24 -19.60 -3.17
N PHE A 485 33.77 -20.02 -4.32
CA PHE A 485 33.09 -20.87 -5.26
C PHE A 485 33.39 -22.34 -4.91
N GLN A 486 32.35 -23.07 -4.54
CA GLN A 486 32.45 -24.53 -4.31
C GLN A 486 31.73 -25.23 -5.45
N SER A 487 32.39 -26.17 -6.13
CA SER A 487 31.78 -26.93 -7.22
C SER A 487 30.64 -27.80 -6.70
N ILE A 488 29.59 -27.89 -7.47
CA ILE A 488 28.48 -28.81 -7.29
C ILE A 488 28.70 -29.92 -8.31
N ASP A 489 28.80 -31.15 -7.83
CA ASP A 489 29.10 -32.32 -8.70
C ASP A 489 27.96 -32.49 -9.73
N ASN A 490 26.72 -32.42 -9.28
CA ASN A 490 25.56 -32.56 -10.14
C ASN A 490 24.33 -31.79 -9.56
N ILE A 491 23.86 -30.76 -10.29
CA ILE A 491 22.71 -29.97 -9.86
C ILE A 491 21.38 -30.75 -9.83
N HIS A 492 21.27 -31.83 -10.64
CA HIS A 492 20.06 -32.65 -10.67
C HIS A 492 19.85 -33.48 -9.40
N THR A 493 20.95 -33.71 -8.64
CA THR A 493 20.92 -34.42 -7.37
C THR A 493 21.32 -33.51 -6.20
N TRP A 494 21.28 -32.18 -6.42
CA TRP A 494 21.62 -31.21 -5.40
C TRP A 494 20.63 -31.26 -4.22
N ASP A 495 21.15 -31.55 -3.03
CA ASP A 495 20.40 -31.71 -1.80
C ASP A 495 20.68 -30.62 -0.76
N GLY A 496 21.52 -29.61 -1.09
CA GLY A 496 21.91 -28.54 -0.18
C GLY A 496 23.12 -28.84 0.68
N SER A 497 23.60 -30.06 0.66
CA SER A 497 24.78 -30.47 1.49
C SER A 497 26.04 -29.76 1.02
N LEU A 498 26.52 -28.85 1.85
CA LEU A 498 27.75 -28.11 1.58
C LEU A 498 28.48 -27.77 2.89
N THR A 499 29.80 -27.87 2.88
CA THR A 499 30.58 -27.44 4.03
C THR A 499 30.57 -25.92 4.16
N VAL A 500 30.28 -25.42 5.37
CA VAL A 500 30.34 -23.99 5.66
C VAL A 500 31.80 -23.54 5.55
N PRO A 501 32.12 -22.55 4.69
CA PRO A 501 33.51 -22.05 4.61
C PRO A 501 33.88 -21.24 5.86
N ASP A 502 35.05 -21.45 6.42
CA ASP A 502 35.56 -20.67 7.57
C ASP A 502 35.57 -19.16 7.29
N ALA A 503 35.79 -18.80 6.04
CA ALA A 503 35.82 -17.42 5.57
C ALA A 503 34.55 -16.61 5.91
N ILE A 504 33.37 -17.25 6.00
CA ILE A 504 32.11 -16.51 6.32
C ILE A 504 32.05 -16.07 7.78
N HIS A 505 32.93 -16.57 8.63
CA HIS A 505 33.04 -16.16 10.04
C HIS A 505 34.04 -15.02 10.26
N THR A 506 34.87 -14.68 9.26
CA THR A 506 35.93 -13.69 9.36
C THR A 506 35.50 -12.39 8.68
N ARG A 507 35.35 -11.31 9.44
CA ARG A 507 35.06 -9.98 8.89
C ARG A 507 36.28 -9.47 8.12
N SER A 508 36.04 -8.96 6.88
CA SER A 508 37.06 -8.40 6.00
C SER A 508 36.97 -6.89 5.86
N THR A 509 35.77 -6.37 5.94
CA THR A 509 35.49 -4.93 5.86
C THR A 509 34.50 -4.49 6.94
N GLU A 510 34.58 -3.22 7.30
CA GLU A 510 33.60 -2.51 8.10
C GLU A 510 33.21 -1.25 7.33
N ASP A 511 31.96 -1.15 6.98
CA ASP A 511 31.41 0.01 6.29
C ASP A 511 30.51 0.79 7.26
N ALA A 512 30.70 2.09 7.30
CA ALA A 512 29.87 3.01 8.08
C ALA A 512 29.28 4.07 7.16
N LEU A 513 28.03 4.42 7.42
CA LEU A 513 27.31 5.48 6.69
C LEU A 513 26.54 6.31 7.72
N ASP A 514 26.73 7.62 7.62
CA ASP A 514 25.91 8.63 8.29
C ASP A 514 25.16 9.40 7.21
N GLU A 515 23.82 9.43 7.27
CA GLU A 515 23.00 10.20 6.36
C GLU A 515 22.08 11.13 7.14
N ILE A 516 22.01 12.38 6.72
CA ILE A 516 21.14 13.39 7.30
C ILE A 516 20.30 13.99 6.18
N GLN A 517 19.00 14.02 6.41
CA GLN A 517 18.04 14.72 5.54
C GLN A 517 17.24 15.70 6.39
N THR A 518 17.23 16.98 5.98
CA THR A 518 16.39 18.02 6.58
C THR A 518 15.53 18.64 5.50
N GLY A 519 14.24 18.82 5.75
CA GLY A 519 13.32 19.36 4.77
C GLY A 519 12.29 20.29 5.36
N LEU A 520 11.91 21.29 4.58
CA LEU A 520 10.74 22.15 4.83
C LEU A 520 9.74 21.94 3.71
N VAL A 521 8.48 21.75 4.03
CA VAL A 521 7.39 21.57 3.07
C VAL A 521 6.28 22.58 3.33
N ALA A 522 5.71 23.09 2.25
CA ALA A 522 4.48 23.86 2.26
C ALA A 522 3.58 23.38 1.13
N ALA A 523 2.30 23.16 1.42
CA ALA A 523 1.27 22.83 0.43
C ALA A 523 -0.01 23.60 0.74
N ALA A 524 -0.65 24.18 -0.27
CA ALA A 524 -1.90 24.89 -0.12
C ALA A 524 -2.92 24.40 -1.15
N ARG A 525 -4.15 24.19 -0.69
CA ARG A 525 -5.33 23.97 -1.53
C ARG A 525 -6.10 25.28 -1.64
N TRP A 526 -6.17 25.80 -2.83
CA TRP A 526 -6.86 27.02 -3.20
C TRP A 526 -8.24 26.68 -3.77
N SER A 527 -9.31 27.01 -3.10
CA SER A 527 -10.67 26.93 -3.60
C SER A 527 -10.94 28.11 -4.54
N LEU A 528 -10.64 27.95 -5.84
CA LEU A 528 -10.75 29.04 -6.82
C LEU A 528 -12.21 29.35 -7.19
N SER A 529 -13.04 28.29 -7.25
CA SER A 529 -14.50 28.36 -7.40
C SER A 529 -15.12 27.17 -6.67
N ASP A 530 -16.44 27.03 -6.71
CA ASP A 530 -17.12 25.87 -6.11
C ASP A 530 -16.79 24.55 -6.81
N SER A 531 -16.31 24.61 -8.05
CA SER A 531 -15.95 23.46 -8.86
C SER A 531 -14.47 23.38 -9.23
N VAL A 532 -13.63 24.38 -8.86
CA VAL A 532 -12.20 24.40 -9.22
C VAL A 532 -11.35 24.57 -8.00
N SER A 533 -10.49 23.60 -7.75
CA SER A 533 -9.45 23.64 -6.72
C SER A 533 -8.07 23.54 -7.36
N LEU A 534 -7.13 24.33 -6.85
CA LEU A 534 -5.72 24.28 -7.23
C LEU A 534 -4.90 23.86 -6.00
N ILE A 535 -4.05 22.87 -6.13
CA ILE A 535 -3.09 22.53 -5.09
C ILE A 535 -1.71 22.95 -5.57
N THR A 536 -1.03 23.76 -4.75
CA THR A 536 0.36 24.16 -4.97
C THR A 536 1.19 23.73 -3.79
N GLY A 537 2.38 23.21 -4.03
CA GLY A 537 3.27 22.82 -2.96
C GLY A 537 4.73 22.85 -3.41
N ALA A 538 5.61 22.93 -2.44
CA ALA A 538 7.03 22.76 -2.64
C ALA A 538 7.68 22.23 -1.35
N ARG A 539 8.72 21.43 -1.52
CA ARG A 539 9.63 21.03 -0.46
C ARG A 539 11.04 21.48 -0.79
N VAL A 540 11.72 22.03 0.21
CA VAL A 540 13.15 22.35 0.13
C VAL A 540 13.90 21.36 1.00
N ILE A 541 14.98 20.78 0.47
CA ILE A 541 15.70 19.67 1.10
C ILE A 541 17.20 19.96 1.11
N ASP A 542 17.80 19.74 2.28
CA ASP A 542 19.22 19.54 2.45
C ASP A 542 19.49 18.07 2.77
N TRP A 543 20.40 17.46 2.03
CA TRP A 543 20.78 16.08 2.18
C TRP A 543 22.31 15.95 2.23
N GLN A 544 22.80 15.14 3.16
CA GLN A 544 24.22 14.83 3.32
C GLN A 544 24.42 13.36 3.63
N ARG A 545 25.45 12.77 3.03
CA ARG A 545 25.88 11.39 3.32
C ARG A 545 27.38 11.31 3.46
N ASP A 546 27.84 10.83 4.59
CA ASP A 546 29.23 10.53 4.89
C ASP A 546 29.40 9.01 4.95
N LYS A 547 30.20 8.43 4.06
CA LYS A 547 30.51 7.00 4.05
C LYS A 547 31.98 6.76 4.41
N SER A 548 32.27 5.63 5.01
CA SER A 548 33.64 5.14 5.14
C SER A 548 33.67 3.63 5.02
N SER A 549 34.62 3.11 4.25
CA SER A 549 34.90 1.68 4.16
C SER A 549 36.28 1.41 4.72
N ARG A 550 36.34 0.56 5.74
CA ARG A 550 37.57 0.14 6.39
C ARG A 550 37.90 -1.28 6.00
N ASN A 551 39.05 -1.51 5.40
CA ASN A 551 39.60 -2.84 5.23
C ASN A 551 40.21 -3.29 6.56
N LEU A 552 39.73 -4.37 7.17
CA LEU A 552 40.12 -4.82 8.50
C LEU A 552 41.49 -5.52 8.51
N THR A 553 41.96 -5.99 7.35
CA THR A 553 43.31 -6.63 7.23
C THR A 553 44.39 -5.58 7.08
N THR A 554 44.17 -4.55 6.27
CA THR A 554 45.21 -3.54 5.99
C THR A 554 45.04 -2.29 6.85
N GLY A 555 43.88 -2.12 7.51
CA GLY A 555 43.56 -0.92 8.29
C GLY A 555 43.26 0.32 7.43
N ILE A 556 43.28 0.20 6.09
CA ILE A 556 43.04 1.31 5.17
C ILE A 556 41.57 1.72 5.29
N VAL A 557 41.32 3.03 5.44
CA VAL A 557 40.00 3.64 5.47
C VAL A 557 39.85 4.51 4.21
N ARG A 558 38.71 4.35 3.51
CA ARG A 558 38.32 5.14 2.35
C ARG A 558 37.06 5.93 2.69
N PRO A 559 37.17 7.23 3.03
CA PRO A 559 36.00 8.07 3.27
C PRO A 559 35.49 8.62 1.94
N THR A 560 34.16 8.82 1.89
CA THR A 560 33.48 9.57 0.83
C THR A 560 32.45 10.50 1.47
N LYS A 561 32.22 11.65 0.86
CA LYS A 561 31.25 12.62 1.32
C LYS A 561 30.44 13.13 0.12
N GLU A 562 29.12 13.08 0.26
CA GLU A 562 28.17 13.52 -0.75
C GLU A 562 27.23 14.53 -0.07
N GLN A 563 26.81 15.57 -0.78
CA GLN A 563 25.95 16.61 -0.21
C GLN A 563 25.18 17.32 -1.31
N GLU A 564 23.88 17.47 -1.09
CA GLU A 564 22.96 18.26 -1.90
C GLU A 564 22.24 19.26 -0.98
N ASN A 565 22.19 20.53 -1.36
CA ASN A 565 21.59 21.57 -0.53
C ASN A 565 20.58 22.39 -1.33
N GLY A 566 19.47 22.73 -0.66
CA GLY A 566 18.45 23.61 -1.20
C GLY A 566 17.74 23.06 -2.42
N ILE A 567 17.69 21.73 -2.58
CA ILE A 567 16.94 21.11 -3.67
C ILE A 567 15.46 21.34 -3.47
N VAL A 568 14.79 21.86 -4.49
CA VAL A 568 13.37 22.16 -4.48
C VAL A 568 12.59 21.14 -5.28
N THR A 569 11.61 20.48 -4.66
CA THR A 569 10.67 19.58 -5.33
C THR A 569 9.28 20.22 -5.38
N PRO A 570 8.89 20.82 -6.53
CA PRO A 570 7.59 21.43 -6.72
C PRO A 570 6.47 20.40 -6.91
N TYR A 571 5.27 20.81 -6.55
CA TYR A 571 4.01 20.10 -6.74
C TYR A 571 2.94 21.05 -7.26
N LEU A 572 2.22 20.65 -8.30
CA LEU A 572 1.08 21.38 -8.83
C LEU A 572 -0.04 20.40 -9.18
N GLY A 573 -1.25 20.66 -8.69
CA GLY A 573 -2.43 19.85 -9.01
C GLY A 573 -3.66 20.74 -9.24
N LEU A 574 -4.30 20.59 -10.37
CA LEU A 574 -5.58 21.25 -10.70
C LEU A 574 -6.69 20.22 -10.66
N ILE A 575 -7.78 20.53 -9.98
CA ILE A 575 -8.97 19.68 -9.85
C ILE A 575 -10.16 20.47 -10.37
N TYR A 576 -10.96 19.82 -11.21
CA TYR A 576 -12.22 20.36 -11.72
C TYR A 576 -13.35 19.37 -11.43
N ASP A 577 -14.26 19.76 -10.54
CA ASP A 577 -15.45 18.98 -10.22
C ASP A 577 -16.46 19.09 -11.35
N LEU A 578 -16.63 18.01 -12.10
CA LEU A 578 -17.58 17.90 -13.20
C LEU A 578 -19.02 17.84 -12.66
N ASN A 579 -19.19 17.21 -11.52
CA ASN A 579 -20.44 17.13 -10.74
C ASN A 579 -20.10 16.61 -9.33
N GLU A 580 -21.13 16.34 -8.53
CA GLU A 580 -21.00 15.86 -7.14
C GLU A 580 -20.20 14.55 -7.00
N ASN A 581 -20.17 13.72 -8.05
CA ASN A 581 -19.53 12.39 -8.01
C ASN A 581 -18.22 12.31 -8.81
N TRP A 582 -17.98 13.20 -9.78
CA TRP A 582 -16.87 13.11 -10.71
C TRP A 582 -16.02 14.36 -10.71
N SER A 583 -14.69 14.16 -10.69
CA SER A 583 -13.69 15.22 -10.86
C SER A 583 -12.68 14.81 -11.92
N ALA A 584 -12.27 15.79 -12.73
CA ALA A 584 -11.09 15.69 -13.59
C ALA A 584 -9.91 16.36 -12.89
N TYR A 585 -8.71 15.87 -13.11
CA TYR A 585 -7.51 16.49 -12.57
C TYR A 585 -6.33 16.48 -13.54
N ALA A 586 -5.40 17.39 -13.31
CA ALA A 586 -4.09 17.42 -13.93
C ALA A 586 -3.05 17.68 -12.84
N SER A 587 -1.90 16.99 -12.88
CA SER A 587 -0.82 17.24 -11.94
C SER A 587 0.56 17.21 -12.58
N TYR A 588 1.47 17.96 -11.95
CA TYR A 588 2.89 17.96 -12.16
C TYR A 588 3.59 17.76 -10.84
N THR A 589 4.41 16.74 -10.74
CA THR A 589 5.11 16.38 -9.50
C THR A 589 6.55 16.01 -9.80
N THR A 590 7.45 16.27 -8.86
CA THR A 590 8.88 15.99 -9.04
C THR A 590 9.46 15.24 -7.85
N ILE A 591 10.59 14.59 -8.07
CA ILE A 591 11.39 13.93 -7.04
C ILE A 591 12.85 13.89 -7.50
N PHE A 592 13.78 13.78 -6.56
CA PHE A 592 15.18 13.54 -6.87
C PHE A 592 15.76 12.44 -5.99
N LYS A 593 16.82 11.78 -6.47
CA LYS A 593 17.54 10.77 -5.69
C LYS A 593 19.03 10.98 -5.82
N PRO A 594 19.74 11.31 -4.73
CA PRO A 594 21.20 11.34 -4.69
C PRO A 594 21.77 9.98 -5.11
N GLN A 595 22.93 9.98 -5.78
CA GLN A 595 23.56 8.77 -6.25
C GLN A 595 25.07 8.75 -5.97
N ASP A 596 25.62 7.54 -5.79
CA ASP A 596 27.01 7.30 -5.42
C ASP A 596 27.88 6.78 -6.58
N ARG A 597 27.37 6.90 -7.80
CA ARG A 597 28.09 6.50 -9.01
C ARG A 597 29.08 7.58 -9.41
N GLN A 598 30.29 7.14 -9.80
CA GLN A 598 31.38 8.05 -10.16
C GLN A 598 31.68 7.99 -11.65
N ARG A 599 32.03 9.14 -12.18
CA ARG A 599 32.64 9.32 -13.51
C ARG A 599 34.11 8.89 -13.46
N PHE A 600 34.73 8.66 -14.62
CA PHE A 600 36.15 8.31 -14.72
C PHE A 600 37.08 9.35 -14.08
N ASP A 601 36.71 10.61 -14.06
CA ASP A 601 37.47 11.71 -13.44
C ASP A 601 37.34 11.71 -11.87
N GLY A 602 36.58 10.78 -11.31
CA GLY A 602 36.35 10.64 -9.89
C GLY A 602 35.26 11.53 -9.32
N THR A 603 34.55 12.34 -10.15
CA THR A 603 33.39 13.12 -9.70
C THR A 603 32.16 12.22 -9.62
N TYR A 604 31.25 12.51 -8.67
CA TYR A 604 29.95 11.85 -8.61
C TYR A 604 29.03 12.33 -9.73
N LEU A 605 28.14 11.45 -10.17
CA LEU A 605 27.05 11.86 -11.04
C LEU A 605 26.09 12.77 -10.27
N GLU A 606 25.47 13.70 -11.01
CA GLU A 606 24.39 14.52 -10.49
C GLU A 606 23.23 13.64 -9.99
N PRO A 607 22.43 14.09 -9.03
CA PRO A 607 21.25 13.33 -8.57
C PRO A 607 20.36 12.92 -9.74
N LYS A 608 19.77 11.74 -9.65
CA LYS A 608 18.68 11.37 -10.55
C LYS A 608 17.51 12.31 -10.31
N GLU A 609 16.92 12.81 -11.36
CA GLU A 609 15.74 13.67 -11.33
C GLU A 609 14.56 12.95 -11.99
N GLY A 610 13.39 13.08 -11.40
CA GLY A 610 12.17 12.51 -11.92
C GLY A 610 11.03 13.53 -11.95
N GLU A 611 10.39 13.66 -13.11
CA GLU A 611 9.20 14.47 -13.31
C GLU A 611 8.03 13.58 -13.70
N ASN A 612 6.86 13.81 -13.12
CA ASN A 612 5.64 13.10 -13.46
C ASN A 612 4.55 14.08 -13.87
N TYR A 613 4.00 13.85 -15.05
CA TYR A 613 2.83 14.53 -15.60
C TYR A 613 1.67 13.55 -15.61
N GLU A 614 0.54 13.94 -15.04
CA GLU A 614 -0.61 13.05 -14.92
C GLU A 614 -1.91 13.79 -15.21
N LEU A 615 -2.80 13.15 -15.96
CA LEU A 615 -4.17 13.58 -16.21
C LEU A 615 -5.11 12.45 -15.78
N GLY A 616 -6.21 12.76 -15.12
CA GLY A 616 -7.12 11.70 -14.72
C GLY A 616 -8.55 12.16 -14.45
N LEU A 617 -9.37 11.14 -14.25
CA LEU A 617 -10.75 11.24 -13.78
C LEU A 617 -10.89 10.42 -12.51
N LYS A 618 -11.59 10.97 -11.52
CA LYS A 618 -11.90 10.26 -10.28
C LYS A 618 -13.34 10.40 -9.92
N SER A 619 -13.87 9.40 -9.25
CA SER A 619 -15.26 9.41 -8.80
C SER A 619 -15.41 8.83 -7.41
N GLU A 620 -16.42 9.32 -6.69
CA GLU A 620 -16.91 8.81 -5.42
C GLU A 620 -18.43 8.69 -5.49
N PHE A 621 -18.95 7.51 -5.11
CA PHE A 621 -20.36 7.21 -5.11
C PHE A 621 -20.84 6.75 -3.74
N TRP A 622 -22.13 6.95 -3.45
CA TRP A 622 -22.82 6.43 -2.27
C TRP A 622 -22.10 6.77 -0.96
N ASP A 623 -21.88 8.06 -0.72
CA ASP A 623 -21.15 8.55 0.47
C ASP A 623 -19.74 7.94 0.60
N LYS A 624 -19.00 7.95 -0.51
CA LYS A 624 -17.62 7.46 -0.61
C LYS A 624 -17.45 5.94 -0.40
N ARG A 625 -18.54 5.16 -0.47
CA ARG A 625 -18.46 3.70 -0.35
C ARG A 625 -17.88 3.01 -1.58
N LEU A 626 -17.92 3.67 -2.74
CA LEU A 626 -17.29 3.21 -3.97
C LEU A 626 -16.46 4.34 -4.57
N THR A 627 -15.20 4.06 -4.88
CA THR A 627 -14.30 4.95 -5.60
C THR A 627 -13.89 4.33 -6.93
N ALA A 628 -13.73 5.16 -7.95
CA ALA A 628 -13.12 4.74 -9.21
C ALA A 628 -12.21 5.83 -9.74
N GLY A 629 -11.18 5.42 -10.47
CA GLY A 629 -10.17 6.31 -11.05
C GLY A 629 -9.66 5.81 -12.39
N LEU A 630 -9.34 6.77 -13.25
CA LEU A 630 -8.60 6.58 -14.50
C LEU A 630 -7.51 7.64 -14.56
N SER A 631 -6.28 7.24 -14.81
CA SER A 631 -5.17 8.16 -15.03
C SER A 631 -4.36 7.78 -16.26
N VAL A 632 -3.83 8.78 -16.93
CA VAL A 632 -2.79 8.67 -17.96
C VAL A 632 -1.59 9.48 -17.49
N PHE A 633 -0.38 8.94 -17.68
CA PHE A 633 0.81 9.55 -17.13
C PHE A 633 2.00 9.47 -18.09
N GLU A 634 2.92 10.41 -17.94
CA GLU A 634 4.28 10.39 -18.49
C GLU A 634 5.26 10.74 -17.36
N ILE A 635 6.21 9.85 -17.09
CA ILE A 635 7.34 10.10 -16.19
C ILE A 635 8.57 10.28 -17.03
N ARG A 636 9.35 11.32 -16.76
CA ARG A 636 10.68 11.57 -17.35
C ARG A 636 11.71 11.41 -16.26
N GLN A 637 12.79 10.72 -16.60
CA GLN A 637 13.94 10.59 -15.73
C GLN A 637 15.21 11.02 -16.42
N ASP A 638 16.01 11.80 -15.70
CA ASP A 638 17.31 12.26 -16.12
C ASP A 638 18.39 11.78 -15.14
N ASN A 639 19.64 11.79 -15.61
CA ASN A 639 20.84 11.41 -14.87
C ASN A 639 20.85 9.94 -14.39
N LEU A 640 20.24 9.01 -15.15
CA LEU A 640 20.34 7.59 -14.84
C LEU A 640 21.78 7.10 -15.01
N PRO A 641 22.34 6.34 -14.04
CA PRO A 641 23.70 5.84 -14.17
C PRO A 641 23.73 4.65 -15.13
N VAL A 642 24.40 4.81 -16.24
CA VAL A 642 24.75 3.71 -17.16
C VAL A 642 26.26 3.46 -17.14
N ALA A 643 26.65 2.22 -17.44
CA ALA A 643 28.08 1.88 -17.48
C ALA A 643 28.80 2.74 -18.54
N ASP A 644 29.94 3.29 -18.16
CA ASP A 644 30.83 4.02 -19.13
C ASP A 644 31.43 2.98 -20.09
N PRO A 645 31.12 3.03 -21.40
CA PRO A 645 31.62 2.06 -22.37
C PRO A 645 33.13 2.11 -22.56
N ASP A 646 33.74 3.27 -22.32
CA ASP A 646 35.16 3.50 -22.49
C ASP A 646 35.99 3.25 -21.22
N ASN A 647 35.34 3.31 -20.03
CA ASN A 647 36.00 3.20 -18.75
C ASN A 647 35.27 2.18 -17.84
N PRO A 648 35.59 0.89 -17.93
CA PRO A 648 34.94 -0.13 -17.13
C PRO A 648 35.02 0.15 -15.60
N GLY A 649 33.89 0.06 -14.91
CA GLY A 649 33.75 0.33 -13.48
C GLY A 649 33.32 1.75 -13.13
N TYR A 650 33.22 2.62 -14.10
CA TYR A 650 32.69 3.98 -13.98
C TYR A 650 31.31 4.10 -14.63
N SER A 651 30.66 5.22 -14.42
CA SER A 651 29.31 5.49 -14.95
C SER A 651 29.25 6.85 -15.64
N ILE A 652 28.39 6.94 -16.63
CA ILE A 652 27.98 8.19 -17.27
C ILE A 652 26.48 8.40 -17.06
N PRO A 653 25.99 9.66 -17.03
CA PRO A 653 24.56 9.91 -16.91
C PRO A 653 23.87 9.64 -18.25
N GLU A 654 22.79 8.90 -18.24
CA GLU A 654 21.84 8.82 -19.34
C GLU A 654 20.62 9.68 -19.02
N SER A 655 20.20 10.51 -19.97
CA SER A 655 19.04 11.37 -19.85
C SER A 655 17.97 10.97 -20.86
N GLY A 656 16.72 11.34 -20.57
CA GLY A 656 15.62 11.18 -21.50
C GLY A 656 14.95 9.83 -21.47
N THR A 657 15.09 9.05 -20.41
CA THR A 657 14.20 7.88 -20.21
C THR A 657 12.79 8.35 -19.93
N LYS A 658 11.82 7.66 -20.54
CA LYS A 658 10.40 8.00 -20.43
C LYS A 658 9.59 6.78 -20.09
N THR A 659 8.75 6.90 -19.07
CA THR A 659 7.70 5.92 -18.79
C THR A 659 6.35 6.51 -19.15
N ARG A 660 5.57 5.79 -19.95
CA ARG A 660 4.23 6.19 -20.36
C ARG A 660 3.25 5.10 -20.08
N GLY A 661 2.04 5.49 -19.67
CA GLY A 661 1.04 4.49 -19.38
C GLY A 661 -0.30 5.08 -19.00
N PHE A 662 -1.18 4.16 -18.62
CA PHE A 662 -2.46 4.48 -18.02
C PHE A 662 -2.86 3.43 -16.99
N GLU A 663 -3.66 3.84 -16.05
CA GLU A 663 -4.16 3.02 -14.95
C GLU A 663 -5.65 3.25 -14.75
N MET A 664 -6.36 2.19 -14.47
CA MET A 664 -7.77 2.21 -14.06
C MET A 664 -7.91 1.43 -12.77
N GLU A 665 -8.69 1.96 -11.84
CA GLU A 665 -8.98 1.27 -10.59
C GLU A 665 -10.41 1.56 -10.12
N MET A 666 -10.96 0.60 -9.37
CA MET A 666 -12.25 0.71 -8.69
C MET A 666 -12.16 -0.06 -7.38
N ALA A 667 -12.58 0.55 -6.27
CA ALA A 667 -12.58 -0.11 -4.97
C ALA A 667 -13.78 0.33 -4.14
N GLY A 668 -14.39 -0.61 -3.40
CA GLY A 668 -15.50 -0.34 -2.50
C GLY A 668 -16.73 -1.21 -2.73
N GLU A 669 -17.85 -0.76 -2.24
CA GLU A 669 -19.13 -1.46 -2.24
C GLU A 669 -19.95 -1.14 -3.50
N ILE A 670 -20.19 -2.15 -4.35
CA ILE A 670 -21.00 -1.99 -5.57
C ILE A 670 -22.50 -2.24 -5.32
N LEU A 671 -22.84 -3.06 -4.37
CA LEU A 671 -24.16 -3.32 -3.82
C LEU A 671 -24.01 -3.62 -2.33
N PRO A 672 -25.08 -3.50 -1.52
CA PRO A 672 -24.99 -3.83 -0.10
C PRO A 672 -24.34 -5.20 0.13
N ASP A 673 -23.31 -5.23 0.99
CA ASP A 673 -22.53 -6.42 1.34
C ASP A 673 -21.68 -7.02 0.17
N TRP A 674 -21.55 -6.30 -0.95
CA TRP A 674 -20.74 -6.73 -2.08
C TRP A 674 -19.58 -5.76 -2.32
N GLN A 675 -18.39 -6.17 -1.89
CA GLN A 675 -17.15 -5.42 -2.07
C GLN A 675 -16.40 -5.85 -3.33
N VAL A 676 -15.75 -4.90 -3.97
CA VAL A 676 -14.90 -5.13 -5.14
C VAL A 676 -13.62 -4.29 -5.03
N ALA A 677 -12.50 -4.85 -5.46
CA ALA A 677 -11.27 -4.13 -5.81
C ALA A 677 -10.83 -4.64 -7.19
N ALA A 678 -10.81 -3.75 -8.17
CA ALA A 678 -10.47 -4.08 -9.54
C ALA A 678 -9.51 -3.04 -10.11
N SER A 679 -8.52 -3.49 -10.89
CA SER A 679 -7.59 -2.58 -11.54
C SER A 679 -7.02 -3.15 -12.83
N TYR A 680 -6.67 -2.25 -13.74
CA TYR A 680 -5.83 -2.54 -14.90
C TYR A 680 -4.78 -1.44 -15.02
N ALA A 681 -3.54 -1.84 -15.26
CA ALA A 681 -2.44 -0.91 -15.47
C ALA A 681 -1.64 -1.30 -16.73
N TYR A 682 -1.22 -0.30 -17.48
CA TYR A 682 -0.30 -0.42 -18.60
C TYR A 682 0.80 0.60 -18.44
N ALA A 683 2.07 0.16 -18.48
CA ALA A 683 3.24 1.02 -18.42
C ALA A 683 4.38 0.51 -19.31
N VAL A 684 5.05 1.39 -19.98
CA VAL A 684 6.27 1.11 -20.79
C VAL A 684 7.32 2.14 -20.45
N ILE A 685 8.52 1.67 -20.11
CA ILE A 685 9.70 2.50 -19.96
C ILE A 685 10.58 2.35 -21.21
N GLU A 686 11.03 3.48 -21.76
CA GLU A 686 11.83 3.57 -22.99
C GLU A 686 13.03 4.50 -22.75
N ASN A 687 14.15 4.20 -23.39
CA ASN A 687 15.32 5.10 -23.43
C ASN A 687 15.13 6.21 -24.47
N SER A 688 16.18 7.03 -24.68
CA SER A 688 16.19 8.12 -25.67
C SER A 688 16.03 7.65 -27.12
N ASP A 689 16.33 6.39 -27.42
CA ASP A 689 16.24 5.78 -28.75
C ASP A 689 14.90 5.04 -28.97
N ASP A 690 13.91 5.26 -28.07
CA ASP A 690 12.60 4.58 -28.04
C ASP A 690 12.72 3.05 -27.89
N GLU A 691 13.82 2.55 -27.33
CA GLU A 691 13.97 1.14 -27.01
C GLU A 691 13.38 0.85 -25.63
N ARG A 692 12.60 -0.23 -25.54
CA ARG A 692 12.02 -0.68 -24.28
C ARG A 692 13.11 -1.16 -23.32
N LEU A 693 13.12 -0.59 -22.12
CA LEU A 693 13.90 -1.03 -20.98
C LEU A 693 13.08 -1.99 -20.10
N LEU A 694 13.72 -2.68 -19.15
CA LEU A 694 13.11 -3.61 -18.17
C LEU A 694 12.09 -4.54 -18.84
N THR A 695 12.57 -5.30 -19.82
CA THR A 695 11.72 -6.20 -20.60
C THR A 695 11.18 -7.37 -19.79
N GLU A 696 11.81 -7.67 -18.66
CA GLU A 696 11.43 -8.64 -17.63
C GLU A 696 10.31 -8.16 -16.71
N VAL A 697 9.93 -6.89 -16.76
CA VAL A 697 8.76 -6.35 -16.07
C VAL A 697 7.59 -6.30 -17.05
N PRO A 698 6.42 -6.88 -16.76
CA PRO A 698 5.28 -6.88 -17.67
C PRO A 698 4.76 -5.47 -17.90
N ARG A 699 4.26 -5.22 -19.11
CA ARG A 699 3.63 -3.92 -19.44
C ARG A 699 2.21 -3.82 -18.88
N ASP A 700 1.53 -4.95 -18.86
CA ASP A 700 0.10 -5.03 -18.60
C ASP A 700 -0.15 -5.88 -17.35
N THR A 701 -0.95 -5.37 -16.45
CA THR A 701 -1.44 -6.11 -15.28
C THR A 701 -2.93 -5.88 -15.09
N PHE A 702 -3.66 -6.93 -14.74
CA PHE A 702 -5.06 -6.85 -14.32
C PHE A 702 -5.22 -7.57 -12.99
N LYS A 703 -5.90 -6.93 -12.04
CA LYS A 703 -6.16 -7.48 -10.73
C LYS A 703 -7.63 -7.27 -10.39
N LEU A 704 -8.27 -8.31 -9.91
CA LEU A 704 -9.65 -8.29 -9.44
C LEU A 704 -9.75 -9.12 -8.18
N PHE A 705 -10.34 -8.57 -7.15
CA PHE A 705 -10.82 -9.32 -6.00
C PHE A 705 -12.22 -8.83 -5.62
N THR A 706 -13.11 -9.74 -5.27
CA THR A 706 -14.46 -9.41 -4.84
C THR A 706 -14.91 -10.32 -3.72
N SER A 707 -15.70 -9.80 -2.78
CA SER A 707 -16.33 -10.57 -1.73
C SER A 707 -17.79 -10.18 -1.58
N TYR A 708 -18.64 -11.17 -1.33
CA TYR A 708 -20.08 -11.00 -1.17
C TYR A 708 -20.61 -11.79 0.03
N ARG A 709 -21.34 -11.12 0.91
CA ARG A 709 -22.09 -11.76 1.97
C ARG A 709 -23.47 -12.16 1.44
N LEU A 710 -23.74 -13.47 1.39
CA LEU A 710 -24.96 -13.99 0.78
C LEU A 710 -26.19 -13.56 1.59
N GLN A 711 -27.10 -12.83 0.97
CA GLN A 711 -28.36 -12.40 1.64
C GLN A 711 -29.24 -13.58 2.07
N SER A 712 -29.22 -14.69 1.29
CA SER A 712 -29.93 -15.93 1.66
C SER A 712 -29.28 -16.70 2.81
N MET A 713 -28.00 -16.43 3.09
CA MET A 713 -27.22 -17.06 4.17
C MET A 713 -26.28 -16.01 4.76
N PRO A 714 -26.75 -15.05 5.58
CA PRO A 714 -25.97 -13.89 6.01
C PRO A 714 -24.70 -14.21 6.83
N LYS A 715 -24.59 -15.45 7.31
CA LYS A 715 -23.42 -15.97 8.00
C LYS A 715 -22.29 -16.38 7.05
N LEU A 716 -22.56 -16.52 5.75
CA LEU A 716 -21.59 -16.91 4.74
C LEU A 716 -21.20 -15.75 3.87
N LYS A 717 -19.90 -15.43 3.87
CA LYS A 717 -19.24 -14.53 2.91
C LYS A 717 -18.38 -15.38 1.98
N VAL A 718 -18.50 -15.16 0.70
CA VAL A 718 -17.68 -15.81 -0.34
C VAL A 718 -16.97 -14.74 -1.15
N GLY A 719 -15.81 -15.08 -1.68
CA GLY A 719 -15.06 -14.17 -2.51
C GLY A 719 -14.08 -14.90 -3.40
N GLY A 720 -13.46 -14.15 -4.29
CA GLY A 720 -12.41 -14.65 -5.14
C GLY A 720 -11.78 -13.54 -5.96
N GLY A 721 -10.63 -13.84 -6.50
CA GLY A 721 -9.85 -12.89 -7.27
C GLY A 721 -9.11 -13.54 -8.42
N VAL A 722 -8.69 -12.69 -9.35
CA VAL A 722 -7.82 -13.07 -10.47
C VAL A 722 -6.74 -11.99 -10.59
N ARG A 723 -5.49 -12.44 -10.62
CA ARG A 723 -4.34 -11.61 -10.99
C ARG A 723 -3.83 -12.10 -12.33
N TRP A 724 -3.92 -11.26 -13.34
CA TRP A 724 -3.39 -11.53 -14.68
C TRP A 724 -2.20 -10.62 -14.95
N GLN A 725 -1.15 -11.18 -15.53
CA GLN A 725 0.07 -10.51 -15.92
C GLN A 725 0.36 -10.76 -17.40
N GLY A 726 0.70 -9.70 -18.14
CA GLY A 726 1.05 -9.75 -19.54
C GLY A 726 2.37 -10.48 -19.80
N ALA A 727 2.65 -10.79 -21.05
CA ALA A 727 3.90 -11.45 -21.43
C ALA A 727 5.13 -10.56 -21.21
N GLU A 728 6.22 -11.17 -20.79
CA GLU A 728 7.51 -10.55 -20.52
C GLU A 728 8.66 -11.39 -21.12
N TYR A 729 9.83 -10.79 -21.22
CA TYR A 729 11.00 -11.50 -21.75
C TYR A 729 12.30 -10.88 -21.23
N TYR A 730 13.35 -11.68 -21.19
CA TYR A 730 14.70 -11.25 -20.87
C TYR A 730 15.67 -11.66 -21.95
N LYS A 731 16.36 -10.68 -22.56
CA LYS A 731 17.38 -10.91 -23.62
C LYS A 731 18.69 -11.34 -22.99
N GLY A 732 19.39 -12.30 -23.59
CA GLY A 732 20.66 -12.79 -23.09
C GLY A 732 20.53 -13.64 -21.82
N ALA A 733 19.41 -14.31 -21.63
CA ALA A 733 19.16 -15.18 -20.49
C ALA A 733 20.03 -16.44 -20.51
N GLY A 734 20.38 -16.92 -21.68
CA GLY A 734 21.18 -18.13 -21.88
C GLY A 734 22.60 -17.88 -22.34
N PRO A 735 23.47 -18.91 -22.32
CA PRO A 735 24.90 -18.77 -22.60
C PRO A 735 25.25 -18.36 -24.03
N ASN A 736 24.33 -18.59 -24.99
CA ASN A 736 24.52 -18.21 -26.40
C ASN A 736 23.71 -16.96 -26.78
N GLY A 737 23.22 -16.18 -25.78
CA GLY A 737 22.41 -15.01 -26.01
C GLY A 737 20.91 -15.31 -26.21
N GLU A 738 20.45 -16.47 -25.78
CA GLU A 738 19.04 -16.84 -25.85
C GLU A 738 18.16 -15.83 -25.11
N THR A 739 16.96 -15.59 -25.64
CA THR A 739 15.94 -14.80 -24.97
C THR A 739 14.95 -15.71 -24.26
N PHE A 740 14.79 -15.52 -22.96
CA PHE A 740 13.73 -16.19 -22.23
C PHE A 740 12.41 -15.43 -22.40
N HIS A 741 11.34 -16.17 -22.64
CA HIS A 741 9.98 -15.62 -22.77
C HIS A 741 9.04 -16.28 -21.77
N GLN A 742 8.36 -15.47 -20.98
CA GLN A 742 7.21 -15.88 -20.19
C GLN A 742 5.93 -15.41 -20.88
N SER A 743 5.07 -16.34 -21.22
CA SER A 743 3.73 -16.03 -21.74
C SER A 743 2.89 -15.37 -20.65
N ALA A 744 1.87 -14.61 -21.06
CA ALA A 744 0.90 -14.08 -20.12
C ALA A 744 0.23 -15.22 -19.34
N TYR A 745 -0.02 -14.99 -18.04
CA TYR A 745 -0.62 -15.97 -17.15
C TYR A 745 -1.64 -15.32 -16.20
N SER A 746 -2.42 -16.15 -15.52
CA SER A 746 -3.37 -15.70 -14.51
C SER A 746 -3.37 -16.60 -13.29
N VAL A 747 -3.36 -15.99 -12.12
CA VAL A 747 -3.49 -16.69 -10.83
C VAL A 747 -4.88 -16.42 -10.27
N THR A 748 -5.59 -17.47 -9.90
CA THR A 748 -6.97 -17.38 -9.38
C THR A 748 -6.99 -17.80 -7.92
N ASP A 749 -7.61 -16.95 -7.07
CA ASP A 749 -7.73 -17.17 -5.63
C ASP A 749 -9.21 -17.22 -5.24
N LEU A 750 -9.56 -18.03 -4.23
CA LEU A 750 -10.92 -18.14 -3.71
C LEU A 750 -10.93 -18.01 -2.19
N MET A 751 -12.00 -17.47 -1.63
CA MET A 751 -12.21 -17.42 -0.19
C MET A 751 -13.65 -17.75 0.21
N ALA A 752 -13.81 -18.31 1.39
CA ALA A 752 -15.10 -18.46 2.05
C ALA A 752 -14.93 -18.21 3.56
N GLN A 753 -15.83 -17.44 4.15
CA GLN A 753 -15.88 -17.19 5.60
C GLN A 753 -17.26 -17.50 6.13
N TYR A 754 -17.33 -18.27 7.19
CA TYR A 754 -18.58 -18.57 7.88
C TYR A 754 -18.55 -18.09 9.35
N ALA A 755 -19.48 -17.20 9.71
CA ALA A 755 -19.66 -16.70 11.06
C ALA A 755 -20.59 -17.65 11.83
N PHE A 756 -20.03 -18.45 12.73
CA PHE A 756 -20.82 -19.32 13.63
C PHE A 756 -21.62 -18.49 14.62
N THR A 757 -20.95 -17.51 15.24
CA THR A 757 -21.52 -16.47 16.10
C THR A 757 -21.01 -15.11 15.65
N PRO A 758 -21.51 -13.99 16.17
CA PRO A 758 -20.92 -12.67 15.90
C PRO A 758 -19.43 -12.59 16.27
N GLU A 759 -19.00 -13.37 17.27
CA GLU A 759 -17.63 -13.36 17.80
C GLU A 759 -16.74 -14.41 17.14
N THR A 760 -17.30 -15.48 16.55
CA THR A 760 -16.51 -16.62 16.04
C THR A 760 -16.73 -16.84 14.57
N SER A 761 -15.67 -16.80 13.81
CA SER A 761 -15.69 -17.12 12.37
C SER A 761 -14.58 -18.08 11.97
N VAL A 762 -14.84 -18.85 10.92
CA VAL A 762 -13.85 -19.66 10.23
C VAL A 762 -13.78 -19.20 8.79
N SER A 763 -12.55 -18.98 8.29
CA SER A 763 -12.28 -18.64 6.89
C SER A 763 -11.41 -19.71 6.25
N LEU A 764 -11.60 -19.91 4.97
CA LEU A 764 -10.76 -20.73 4.10
C LEU A 764 -10.34 -19.88 2.90
N ASN A 765 -9.04 -19.70 2.73
CA ASN A 765 -8.45 -19.08 1.56
C ASN A 765 -7.74 -20.17 0.73
N LEU A 766 -7.99 -20.19 -0.57
CA LEU A 766 -7.37 -21.07 -1.55
C LEU A 766 -6.64 -20.18 -2.55
N ASN A 767 -5.32 -20.22 -2.56
CA ASN A 767 -4.51 -19.42 -3.46
C ASN A 767 -4.03 -20.28 -4.63
N ASN A 768 -3.92 -19.66 -5.82
CA ASN A 768 -3.57 -20.33 -7.07
C ASN A 768 -4.37 -21.64 -7.28
N VAL A 769 -5.70 -21.54 -7.19
CA VAL A 769 -6.61 -22.70 -7.17
C VAL A 769 -6.49 -23.57 -8.43
N LEU A 770 -6.10 -22.98 -9.56
CA LEU A 770 -5.88 -23.67 -10.84
C LEU A 770 -4.48 -24.29 -10.95
N ASP A 771 -3.61 -24.08 -9.97
CA ASP A 771 -2.23 -24.56 -9.91
C ASP A 771 -1.37 -24.09 -11.10
N GLU A 772 -1.59 -22.82 -11.53
CA GLU A 772 -0.81 -22.21 -12.60
C GLU A 772 0.69 -22.23 -12.28
N THR A 773 1.50 -22.59 -13.26
CA THR A 773 2.96 -22.62 -13.14
C THR A 773 3.55 -21.45 -13.91
N TYR A 774 4.16 -20.53 -13.19
CA TYR A 774 4.76 -19.31 -13.72
C TYR A 774 6.05 -18.97 -12.97
N TYR A 775 6.84 -18.08 -13.51
CA TYR A 775 7.96 -17.47 -12.81
C TYR A 775 7.50 -16.14 -12.19
N SER A 776 7.77 -15.95 -10.91
CA SER A 776 7.55 -14.66 -10.23
C SER A 776 8.62 -13.64 -10.62
N ALA A 777 9.76 -14.10 -11.10
CA ALA A 777 10.86 -13.31 -11.61
C ALA A 777 11.57 -14.04 -12.73
N ILE A 778 11.98 -13.31 -13.78
CA ILE A 778 12.75 -13.83 -14.90
C ILE A 778 14.01 -12.98 -15.15
N GLY A 779 15.07 -13.65 -15.63
CA GLY A 779 16.36 -13.00 -15.93
C GLY A 779 17.30 -14.02 -16.56
N SER A 780 18.61 -13.91 -16.35
CA SER A 780 19.55 -15.01 -16.55
C SER A 780 19.28 -16.18 -15.59
N ARG A 781 18.54 -15.88 -14.54
CA ARG A 781 17.97 -16.82 -13.56
C ARG A 781 16.51 -16.51 -13.37
N GLY A 782 15.75 -17.45 -12.84
CA GLY A 782 14.34 -17.27 -12.55
C GLY A 782 13.94 -17.85 -11.21
N TRP A 783 12.76 -17.50 -10.75
CA TRP A 783 12.17 -18.00 -9.51
C TRP A 783 10.72 -18.40 -9.79
N TYR A 784 10.33 -19.61 -9.41
CA TYR A 784 8.96 -20.05 -9.61
C TYR A 784 7.98 -19.37 -8.66
N GLY A 785 6.82 -19.01 -9.17
CA GLY A 785 5.70 -18.56 -8.37
C GLY A 785 5.14 -19.67 -7.46
N THR A 786 4.44 -19.26 -6.40
CA THR A 786 3.88 -20.16 -5.40
C THR A 786 2.83 -21.11 -6.01
N PRO A 787 2.93 -22.44 -5.82
CA PRO A 787 1.93 -23.40 -6.22
C PRO A 787 0.59 -23.21 -5.49
N ARG A 788 -0.42 -23.97 -5.86
CA ARG A 788 -1.70 -24.02 -5.15
C ARG A 788 -1.49 -24.27 -3.67
N SER A 789 -2.12 -23.42 -2.85
CA SER A 789 -2.06 -23.49 -1.40
C SER A 789 -3.40 -23.19 -0.74
N PHE A 790 -3.52 -23.52 0.53
CA PHE A 790 -4.68 -23.17 1.33
C PHE A 790 -4.27 -22.67 2.71
N THR A 791 -5.13 -21.84 3.29
CA THR A 791 -5.04 -21.41 4.70
C THR A 791 -6.44 -21.45 5.30
N ALA A 792 -6.59 -22.16 6.41
CA ALA A 792 -7.77 -22.13 7.26
C ALA A 792 -7.50 -21.22 8.45
N THR A 793 -8.42 -20.31 8.73
CA THR A 793 -8.31 -19.32 9.81
C THR A 793 -9.51 -19.44 10.75
N LEU A 794 -9.25 -19.60 12.04
CA LEU A 794 -10.23 -19.43 13.10
C LEU A 794 -9.99 -18.09 13.79
N ALA A 795 -10.99 -17.22 13.80
CA ALA A 795 -10.97 -15.97 14.53
C ALA A 795 -12.05 -15.95 15.60
N HIS A 796 -11.68 -15.56 16.83
CA HIS A 796 -12.60 -15.45 17.96
C HIS A 796 -12.37 -14.13 18.70
N ALA A 797 -13.43 -13.33 18.82
CA ALA A 797 -13.48 -12.15 19.67
C ALA A 797 -14.11 -12.53 21.03
N PHE A 798 -13.58 -12.02 22.17
CA PHE A 798 -14.06 -12.39 23.52
C PHE A 798 -14.06 -11.23 24.52
#